data_708d168ad454173ebc428cc880fa11ed
#
_entry.id   708d168ad454173ebc428cc880fa11ed
#
_cell.length_a   1.000
_cell.length_b   1.000
_cell.length_c   1.000
_cell.angle_alpha   90.00
_cell.angle_beta   90.00
_cell.angle_gamma   90.00
#
_symmetry.space_group_name_H-M   'P 1'
#
loop_
_entity.id
_entity.type
_entity.pdbx_description
1 polymer ?
#
loop_
_entity_poly.entity_id
_entity_poly.type
_entity_poly.pdbx_seq_one_letter_code
_entity_poly.pdbx_strand_id
1 'polypeptide(L)'
;MPSRRERANAIRALSMDAVQKANSGHPGAPMGMADIAEVLWRDYMQHNPSNPQWANRDRFVLSNGHGSMLIYSLLHLTGYDLGIEDLKNFRQLNSRTPGHPEYGYTAGVETTTGPLGQGIANAVGMALAEKVLAAQFNRDGHAVVDHYTYAFLGDGCMMEGISHEVASLAGTLRLNKLIAFYDDNGISIDGEVHGWFTDDTPKRFEAYGWQVIRNVDGHDADEIKTAIDTARKSDQPTLICCKTVIGFGSPNKQGKEECHGAPLGADEIAATRAALGWEHAPFEIPAQIYAEWDAKETGAAQEAEWNKRFAAYQAAHPELAAELLRRLKGELPADFAEKAAAYVADVANKGETIASRKASQNALNAFGPLLPELLGGSADLAGSNLTLWKGCKGVSADDAAGNYVFYGVREFGMSAIMNGVALHGGFIPYGATFLIFMEYARNAVRMSALMKQRVLYVFTHDSIGLGEDGPTHQPIEQLASLRLTPNLDTWRPADAVESAVAWKHAIERADGPSALIFSRQNLPHQARDVAQVADIARGGYVLKDCAGEPELILIATGSEVGLAVQAYDKLSEQGRKVRVVSMPCTSVYEQQDESYKQSVLPVEVGARIAIEAAHADYWYKYVGLDGRIIGMTSFGESAPAPALFEHFGFTLDNVLAVAEELLED
;
A
#
# COMPACT_ATOMS: atom_id res chain seq x y z
N MET A 1 -38.41 8.59 20.90
CA MET A 1 -37.07 8.31 20.34
C MET A 1 -37.23 8.00 18.86
N PRO A 2 -36.37 8.51 17.98
CA PRO A 2 -36.37 8.15 16.57
C PRO A 2 -36.28 6.64 16.37
N SER A 3 -37.01 6.11 15.40
CA SER A 3 -36.93 4.70 14.99
C SER A 3 -35.59 4.40 14.31
N ARG A 4 -35.21 3.11 14.19
CA ARG A 4 -34.04 2.70 13.39
C ARG A 4 -34.13 3.20 11.96
N ARG A 5 -35.33 3.11 11.36
CA ARG A 5 -35.57 3.58 9.99
C ARG A 5 -35.31 5.10 9.84
N GLU A 6 -35.73 5.92 10.79
CA GLU A 6 -35.47 7.36 10.76
C GLU A 6 -33.98 7.66 10.88
N ARG A 7 -33.23 6.90 11.70
CA ARG A 7 -31.78 7.05 11.79
C ARG A 7 -31.06 6.64 10.50
N ALA A 8 -31.48 5.55 9.87
CA ALA A 8 -30.97 5.14 8.56
C ALA A 8 -31.34 6.15 7.46
N ASN A 9 -32.55 6.76 7.55
CA ASN A 9 -32.97 7.78 6.61
C ASN A 9 -32.15 9.07 6.71
N ALA A 10 -31.53 9.37 7.85
CA ALA A 10 -30.56 10.47 7.96
C ALA A 10 -29.33 10.26 7.06
N ILE A 11 -28.81 9.01 6.98
CA ILE A 11 -27.73 8.65 6.06
C ILE A 11 -28.18 8.83 4.61
N ARG A 12 -29.40 8.35 4.27
CA ARG A 12 -29.96 8.49 2.91
C ARG A 12 -30.11 9.95 2.50
N ALA A 13 -30.68 10.77 3.40
CA ALA A 13 -30.87 12.19 3.17
C ALA A 13 -29.54 12.92 2.92
N LEU A 14 -28.56 12.76 3.81
CA LEU A 14 -27.26 13.40 3.66
C LEU A 14 -26.56 12.96 2.37
N SER A 15 -26.66 11.68 2.03
CA SER A 15 -26.02 11.13 0.83
C SER A 15 -26.62 11.67 -0.47
N MET A 16 -27.95 11.66 -0.61
CA MET A 16 -28.60 12.20 -1.80
C MET A 16 -28.42 13.71 -1.92
N ASP A 17 -28.45 14.46 -0.80
CA ASP A 17 -28.28 15.90 -0.80
C ASP A 17 -26.88 16.34 -1.21
N ALA A 18 -25.84 15.67 -0.67
CA ALA A 18 -24.45 15.98 -0.99
C ALA A 18 -24.12 15.65 -2.46
N VAL A 19 -24.55 14.49 -2.95
CA VAL A 19 -24.38 14.10 -4.36
C VAL A 19 -25.12 15.06 -5.28
N GLN A 20 -26.35 15.46 -4.95
CA GLN A 20 -27.13 16.41 -5.74
C GLN A 20 -26.47 17.78 -5.76
N LYS A 21 -26.01 18.27 -4.61
CA LYS A 21 -25.33 19.57 -4.53
C LYS A 21 -24.04 19.60 -5.32
N ALA A 22 -23.25 18.53 -5.26
CA ALA A 22 -22.02 18.39 -6.04
C ALA A 22 -22.28 18.15 -7.54
N ASN A 23 -23.50 17.81 -7.90
CA ASN A 23 -23.88 17.33 -9.22
C ASN A 23 -22.97 16.19 -9.72
N SER A 24 -22.45 15.39 -8.80
CA SER A 24 -21.50 14.28 -9.04
C SER A 24 -21.44 13.35 -7.85
N GLY A 25 -21.42 12.06 -8.06
CA GLY A 25 -21.28 11.06 -7.01
C GLY A 25 -22.23 9.87 -7.18
N HIS A 26 -22.24 9.00 -6.16
CA HIS A 26 -22.90 7.71 -6.20
C HIS A 26 -23.87 7.60 -5.00
N PRO A 27 -25.14 7.96 -5.17
CA PRO A 27 -26.12 7.94 -4.06
C PRO A 27 -26.68 6.53 -3.77
N GLY A 28 -26.68 5.65 -4.77
CA GLY A 28 -27.40 4.37 -4.72
C GLY A 28 -26.94 3.42 -3.64
N ALA A 29 -25.64 3.12 -3.56
CA ALA A 29 -25.08 2.24 -2.54
C ALA A 29 -25.24 2.80 -1.11
N PRO A 30 -24.95 4.08 -0.80
CA PRO A 30 -25.25 4.66 0.49
C PRO A 30 -26.71 4.54 0.94
N MET A 31 -27.63 4.70 0.01
CA MET A 31 -29.08 4.57 0.31
C MET A 31 -29.49 3.12 0.54
N GLY A 32 -28.92 2.18 -0.22
CA GLY A 32 -29.17 0.74 -0.08
C GLY A 32 -28.61 0.17 1.22
N MET A 33 -27.40 0.55 1.61
CA MET A 33 -26.71 0.00 2.77
C MET A 33 -26.98 0.75 4.09
N ALA A 34 -27.82 1.76 4.10
CA ALA A 34 -28.02 2.64 5.27
C ALA A 34 -28.52 1.88 6.51
N ASP A 35 -29.37 0.87 6.37
CA ASP A 35 -29.89 0.09 7.51
C ASP A 35 -28.80 -0.83 8.08
N ILE A 36 -27.99 -1.46 7.23
CA ILE A 36 -26.86 -2.28 7.66
C ILE A 36 -25.85 -1.42 8.44
N ALA A 37 -25.54 -0.23 7.92
CA ALA A 37 -24.63 0.70 8.53
C ALA A 37 -25.16 1.22 9.89
N GLU A 38 -26.47 1.50 9.99
CA GLU A 38 -27.09 1.93 11.25
C GLU A 38 -26.93 0.87 12.33
N VAL A 39 -27.21 -0.39 12.02
CA VAL A 39 -27.08 -1.50 12.97
C VAL A 39 -25.61 -1.68 13.38
N LEU A 40 -24.68 -1.74 12.42
CA LEU A 40 -23.27 -1.97 12.70
C LEU A 40 -22.67 -0.86 13.57
N TRP A 41 -22.81 0.39 13.16
CA TRP A 41 -22.15 1.53 13.81
C TRP A 41 -22.72 1.87 15.18
N ARG A 42 -24.01 1.63 15.40
CA ARG A 42 -24.64 1.92 16.68
C ARG A 42 -24.55 0.82 17.71
N ASP A 43 -24.71 -0.44 17.27
CA ASP A 43 -24.88 -1.54 18.21
C ASP A 43 -23.58 -2.37 18.42
N TYR A 44 -22.63 -2.33 17.48
CA TYR A 44 -21.50 -3.25 17.50
C TYR A 44 -20.13 -2.59 17.43
N MET A 45 -19.97 -1.56 16.63
CA MET A 45 -18.66 -0.98 16.34
C MET A 45 -18.11 -0.23 17.56
N GLN A 46 -16.90 -0.60 17.98
CA GLN A 46 -16.17 0.07 19.05
C GLN A 46 -15.27 1.15 18.45
N HIS A 47 -15.63 2.39 18.65
CA HIS A 47 -14.88 3.54 18.14
C HIS A 47 -15.07 4.76 19.04
N ASN A 48 -14.09 5.67 19.02
CA ASN A 48 -14.20 6.93 19.75
C ASN A 48 -14.05 8.12 18.80
N PRO A 49 -15.12 8.82 18.45
CA PRO A 49 -15.07 10.02 17.61
C PRO A 49 -14.12 11.10 18.11
N SER A 50 -13.93 11.20 19.42
CA SER A 50 -13.02 12.17 20.06
C SER A 50 -11.54 11.73 19.97
N ASN A 51 -11.27 10.45 19.74
CA ASN A 51 -9.93 9.89 19.50
C ASN A 51 -9.95 8.88 18.35
N PRO A 52 -9.97 9.34 17.09
CA PRO A 52 -9.99 8.48 15.91
C PRO A 52 -8.76 7.55 15.79
N GLN A 53 -7.72 7.81 16.57
CA GLN A 53 -6.49 7.01 16.58
C GLN A 53 -6.39 6.03 17.75
N TRP A 54 -7.49 5.84 18.51
CA TRP A 54 -7.51 4.85 19.59
C TRP A 54 -7.03 3.47 19.07
N ALA A 55 -6.02 2.91 19.73
CA ALA A 55 -5.29 1.75 19.22
C ALA A 55 -6.20 0.51 19.05
N ASN A 56 -7.12 0.27 20.00
CA ASN A 56 -8.00 -0.90 20.00
C ASN A 56 -9.41 -0.62 19.45
N ARG A 57 -9.57 0.44 18.64
CA ARG A 57 -10.83 0.67 17.92
C ARG A 57 -11.05 -0.39 16.86
N ASP A 58 -12.30 -0.71 16.58
CA ASP A 58 -12.64 -1.50 15.38
C ASP A 58 -12.29 -0.70 14.11
N ARG A 59 -11.99 -1.40 13.03
CA ARG A 59 -11.68 -0.82 11.72
C ARG A 59 -12.87 -0.98 10.79
N PHE A 60 -13.27 0.11 10.14
CA PHE A 60 -14.31 0.07 9.11
C PHE A 60 -13.73 0.40 7.73
N VAL A 61 -13.92 -0.50 6.78
CA VAL A 61 -13.45 -0.36 5.40
C VAL A 61 -14.62 -0.37 4.44
N LEU A 62 -14.83 0.74 3.75
CA LEU A 62 -15.78 0.82 2.63
C LEU A 62 -15.07 0.42 1.34
N SER A 63 -15.08 -0.87 0.98
CA SER A 63 -14.40 -1.39 -0.20
C SER A 63 -15.06 -0.94 -1.51
N ASN A 64 -16.38 -0.79 -1.52
CA ASN A 64 -17.13 -0.11 -2.57
C ASN A 64 -17.06 1.43 -2.37
N GLY A 65 -15.84 1.96 -2.43
CA GLY A 65 -15.50 3.33 -2.08
C GLY A 65 -16.20 4.43 -2.89
N HIS A 66 -16.80 4.09 -4.04
CA HIS A 66 -17.66 5.00 -4.79
C HIS A 66 -18.86 5.47 -3.97
N GLY A 67 -19.37 4.64 -3.04
CA GLY A 67 -20.41 4.99 -2.07
C GLY A 67 -19.91 5.85 -0.91
N SER A 68 -18.94 6.72 -1.11
CA SER A 68 -18.21 7.49 -0.07
C SER A 68 -19.10 8.29 0.86
N MET A 69 -20.24 8.78 0.39
CA MET A 69 -21.18 9.51 1.24
C MET A 69 -21.76 8.66 2.38
N LEU A 70 -21.72 7.31 2.28
CA LEU A 70 -22.08 6.44 3.40
C LEU A 70 -21.16 6.68 4.60
N ILE A 71 -19.85 6.54 4.40
CA ILE A 71 -18.90 6.71 5.50
C ILE A 71 -18.84 8.16 5.97
N TYR A 72 -18.94 9.15 5.08
CA TYR A 72 -18.96 10.56 5.51
C TYR A 72 -20.21 10.91 6.33
N SER A 73 -21.37 10.38 5.95
CA SER A 73 -22.60 10.54 6.75
C SER A 73 -22.47 9.89 8.13
N LEU A 74 -21.88 8.70 8.20
CA LEU A 74 -21.64 8.00 9.47
C LEU A 74 -20.67 8.76 10.37
N LEU A 75 -19.54 9.22 9.83
CA LEU A 75 -18.56 9.99 10.60
C LEU A 75 -19.16 11.31 11.12
N HIS A 76 -19.92 12.00 10.29
CA HIS A 76 -20.63 13.23 10.69
C HIS A 76 -21.64 12.96 11.81
N LEU A 77 -22.53 11.99 11.62
CA LEU A 77 -23.60 11.68 12.56
C LEU A 77 -23.08 11.19 13.90
N THR A 78 -22.03 10.36 13.90
CA THR A 78 -21.46 9.80 15.13
C THR A 78 -20.56 10.77 15.89
N GLY A 79 -20.28 11.95 15.31
CA GLY A 79 -19.63 13.06 16.01
C GLY A 79 -18.13 13.15 15.86
N TYR A 80 -17.56 12.55 14.79
CA TYR A 80 -16.18 12.86 14.37
C TYR A 80 -16.06 14.33 13.97
N ASP A 81 -14.82 14.82 13.87
CA ASP A 81 -14.55 16.18 13.40
C ASP A 81 -14.80 16.30 11.88
N LEU A 82 -16.08 16.21 11.51
CA LEU A 82 -16.60 16.36 10.16
C LEU A 82 -17.95 17.05 10.21
N GLY A 83 -17.97 18.36 9.92
CA GLY A 83 -19.16 19.20 10.03
C GLY A 83 -20.09 19.09 8.83
N ILE A 84 -21.30 19.64 8.97
CA ILE A 84 -22.29 19.67 7.88
C ILE A 84 -21.79 20.47 6.66
N GLU A 85 -20.97 21.49 6.88
CA GLU A 85 -20.37 22.28 5.81
C GLU A 85 -19.33 21.46 5.01
N ASP A 86 -18.64 20.50 5.64
CA ASP A 86 -17.76 19.56 4.93
C ASP A 86 -18.57 18.67 4.00
N LEU A 87 -19.73 18.16 4.43
CA LEU A 87 -20.65 17.38 3.59
C LEU A 87 -21.21 18.20 2.43
N LYS A 88 -21.54 19.48 2.66
CA LYS A 88 -21.98 20.40 1.61
C LYS A 88 -20.89 20.69 0.58
N ASN A 89 -19.62 20.50 0.94
CA ASN A 89 -18.46 20.68 0.09
C ASN A 89 -17.95 19.34 -0.51
N PHE A 90 -18.80 18.31 -0.55
CA PHE A 90 -18.48 17.04 -1.17
C PHE A 90 -17.91 17.20 -2.58
N ARG A 91 -16.77 16.56 -2.87
CA ARG A 91 -16.06 16.61 -4.16
C ARG A 91 -15.58 18.00 -4.59
N GLN A 92 -15.42 18.94 -3.68
CA GLN A 92 -14.84 20.25 -4.01
C GLN A 92 -13.32 20.25 -3.74
N LEU A 93 -12.60 21.18 -4.39
CA LEU A 93 -11.16 21.33 -4.19
C LEU A 93 -10.83 21.59 -2.72
N ASN A 94 -9.84 20.88 -2.19
CA ASN A 94 -9.41 20.92 -0.78
C ASN A 94 -10.51 20.54 0.24
N SER A 95 -11.56 19.86 -0.20
CA SER A 95 -12.61 19.36 0.68
C SER A 95 -12.10 18.22 1.57
N ARG A 96 -12.63 18.14 2.80
CA ARG A 96 -12.46 17.00 3.70
C ARG A 96 -13.31 15.77 3.31
N THR A 97 -14.14 15.91 2.29
CA THR A 97 -14.99 14.86 1.73
C THR A 97 -14.70 14.65 0.24
N PRO A 98 -13.52 14.10 -0.09
CA PRO A 98 -13.15 13.78 -1.48
C PRO A 98 -14.12 12.77 -2.10
N GLY A 99 -14.07 12.62 -3.42
CA GLY A 99 -15.01 11.78 -4.18
C GLY A 99 -15.05 10.31 -3.80
N HIS A 100 -13.94 9.79 -3.30
CA HIS A 100 -13.76 8.48 -2.69
C HIS A 100 -13.07 8.67 -1.34
N PRO A 101 -13.24 7.75 -0.36
CA PRO A 101 -12.57 7.87 0.93
C PRO A 101 -11.05 7.93 0.76
N GLU A 102 -10.40 8.92 1.37
CA GLU A 102 -8.95 9.09 1.31
C GLU A 102 -8.37 9.15 2.72
N TYR A 103 -7.41 8.25 2.99
CA TYR A 103 -6.67 8.22 4.24
C TYR A 103 -5.90 9.52 4.46
N GLY A 104 -6.03 10.07 5.66
CA GLY A 104 -5.36 11.32 6.05
C GLY A 104 -6.14 12.62 5.73
N TYR A 105 -7.22 12.54 4.91
CA TYR A 105 -8.09 13.68 4.62
C TYR A 105 -9.26 13.81 5.59
N THR A 106 -9.88 12.68 5.94
CA THR A 106 -11.05 12.64 6.82
C THR A 106 -10.73 11.80 8.05
N ALA A 107 -10.87 12.37 9.25
CA ALA A 107 -10.71 11.63 10.50
C ALA A 107 -11.70 10.45 10.58
N GLY A 108 -11.20 9.25 10.87
CA GLY A 108 -12.01 8.03 10.91
C GLY A 108 -12.04 7.22 9.60
N VAL A 109 -11.46 7.72 8.51
CA VAL A 109 -11.24 6.94 7.29
C VAL A 109 -9.96 6.12 7.46
N GLU A 110 -10.09 4.80 7.45
CA GLU A 110 -8.99 3.85 7.74
C GLU A 110 -8.12 3.55 6.52
N THR A 111 -8.64 3.71 5.30
CA THR A 111 -7.90 3.46 4.05
C THR A 111 -8.49 4.24 2.89
N THR A 112 -7.66 4.52 1.89
CA THR A 112 -8.11 5.07 0.60
C THR A 112 -8.69 3.95 -0.25
N THR A 113 -9.95 4.12 -0.67
CA THR A 113 -10.65 3.18 -1.57
C THR A 113 -11.15 3.92 -2.81
N GLY A 114 -11.73 3.18 -3.75
CA GLY A 114 -12.13 3.67 -5.07
C GLY A 114 -11.76 2.65 -6.13
N PRO A 115 -10.49 2.21 -6.25
CA PRO A 115 -10.17 1.01 -7.02
C PRO A 115 -10.76 -0.22 -6.33
N LEU A 116 -11.78 -0.84 -6.95
CA LEU A 116 -12.54 -1.96 -6.39
C LEU A 116 -11.61 -3.15 -6.07
N GLY A 117 -11.94 -3.90 -5.03
CA GLY A 117 -11.17 -5.06 -4.56
C GLY A 117 -9.99 -4.72 -3.64
N GLN A 118 -9.43 -3.51 -3.69
CA GLN A 118 -8.32 -3.18 -2.79
C GLN A 118 -8.78 -2.90 -1.35
N GLY A 119 -10.00 -2.41 -1.14
CA GLY A 119 -10.53 -2.22 0.21
C GLY A 119 -10.62 -3.51 1.01
N ILE A 120 -11.19 -4.59 0.44
CA ILE A 120 -11.22 -5.90 1.10
C ILE A 120 -9.81 -6.44 1.35
N ALA A 121 -8.87 -6.20 0.43
CA ALA A 121 -7.48 -6.60 0.60
C ALA A 121 -6.81 -5.85 1.78
N ASN A 122 -7.07 -4.54 1.91
CA ASN A 122 -6.61 -3.78 3.08
C ASN A 122 -7.27 -4.27 4.37
N ALA A 123 -8.57 -4.60 4.35
CA ALA A 123 -9.25 -5.17 5.50
C ALA A 123 -8.65 -6.53 5.93
N VAL A 124 -8.27 -7.38 4.98
CA VAL A 124 -7.52 -8.61 5.26
C VAL A 124 -6.18 -8.30 5.93
N GLY A 125 -5.47 -7.27 5.44
CA GLY A 125 -4.21 -6.81 6.05
C GLY A 125 -4.39 -6.29 7.48
N MET A 126 -5.45 -5.53 7.74
CA MET A 126 -5.76 -5.03 9.09
C MET A 126 -6.11 -6.18 10.05
N ALA A 127 -6.93 -7.14 9.62
CA ALA A 127 -7.29 -8.32 10.42
C ALA A 127 -6.09 -9.24 10.66
N LEU A 128 -5.18 -9.36 9.69
CA LEU A 128 -3.91 -10.07 9.84
C LEU A 128 -3.02 -9.39 10.90
N ALA A 129 -2.88 -8.06 10.83
CA ALA A 129 -2.10 -7.29 11.78
C ALA A 129 -2.65 -7.44 13.21
N GLU A 130 -3.97 -7.34 13.38
CA GLU A 130 -4.63 -7.61 14.66
C GLU A 130 -4.29 -9.00 15.20
N LYS A 131 -4.47 -10.04 14.37
CA LYS A 131 -4.22 -11.43 14.77
C LYS A 131 -2.78 -11.67 15.20
N VAL A 132 -1.80 -11.12 14.46
CA VAL A 132 -0.38 -11.25 14.76
C VAL A 132 -0.02 -10.48 16.04
N LEU A 133 -0.48 -9.22 16.18
CA LEU A 133 -0.25 -8.42 17.40
C LEU A 133 -0.89 -9.09 18.62
N ALA A 134 -2.12 -9.59 18.52
CA ALA A 134 -2.79 -10.30 19.60
C ALA A 134 -1.99 -11.51 20.04
N ALA A 135 -1.47 -12.31 19.10
CA ALA A 135 -0.64 -13.48 19.42
C ALA A 135 0.70 -13.10 20.07
N GLN A 136 1.29 -11.97 19.70
CA GLN A 136 2.56 -11.50 20.26
C GLN A 136 2.39 -10.83 21.63
N PHE A 137 1.33 -10.06 21.84
CA PHE A 137 1.21 -9.17 23.01
C PHE A 137 0.17 -9.57 24.02
N ASN A 138 -0.95 -10.23 23.65
CA ASN A 138 -1.95 -10.63 24.63
C ASN A 138 -1.37 -11.67 25.61
N ARG A 139 -1.79 -11.58 26.86
CA ARG A 139 -1.43 -12.52 27.96
C ARG A 139 -2.70 -12.89 28.71
N ASP A 140 -2.65 -14.00 29.47
CA ASP A 140 -3.77 -14.47 30.27
C ASP A 140 -4.32 -13.36 31.17
N GLY A 141 -5.61 -13.08 31.05
CA GLY A 141 -6.29 -11.99 31.76
C GLY A 141 -6.06 -10.59 31.16
N HIS A 142 -5.26 -10.44 30.13
CA HIS A 142 -4.89 -9.16 29.52
C HIS A 142 -5.00 -9.17 27.98
N ALA A 143 -6.21 -9.10 27.47
CA ALA A 143 -6.47 -8.91 26.03
C ALA A 143 -6.38 -7.42 25.69
N VAL A 144 -5.18 -6.96 25.29
CA VAL A 144 -4.92 -5.54 24.95
C VAL A 144 -5.02 -5.26 23.45
N VAL A 145 -4.98 -6.29 22.60
CA VAL A 145 -5.26 -6.23 21.17
C VAL A 145 -6.46 -7.14 20.92
N ASP A 146 -7.63 -6.53 20.71
CA ASP A 146 -8.90 -7.26 20.61
C ASP A 146 -9.96 -6.38 19.92
N HIS A 147 -9.89 -6.30 18.59
CA HIS A 147 -10.81 -5.49 17.78
C HIS A 147 -11.12 -6.17 16.46
N TYR A 148 -12.24 -5.81 15.88
CA TYR A 148 -12.73 -6.33 14.61
C TYR A 148 -12.34 -5.43 13.45
N THR A 149 -12.30 -6.03 12.26
CA THR A 149 -12.28 -5.31 10.98
C THR A 149 -13.57 -5.62 10.25
N TYR A 150 -14.34 -4.59 9.96
CA TYR A 150 -15.57 -4.66 9.19
C TYR A 150 -15.37 -4.10 7.79
N ALA A 151 -15.84 -4.80 6.77
CA ALA A 151 -15.72 -4.36 5.37
C ALA A 151 -17.07 -4.39 4.66
N PHE A 152 -17.40 -3.32 3.93
CA PHE A 152 -18.57 -3.29 3.04
C PHE A 152 -18.12 -3.48 1.59
N LEU A 153 -18.81 -4.36 0.87
CA LEU A 153 -18.48 -4.83 -0.48
C LEU A 153 -19.72 -4.75 -1.37
N GLY A 154 -19.52 -4.47 -2.65
CA GLY A 154 -20.56 -4.58 -3.67
C GLY A 154 -20.20 -5.63 -4.73
N ASP A 155 -21.09 -5.86 -5.69
CA ASP A 155 -20.91 -6.80 -6.80
C ASP A 155 -19.57 -6.59 -7.54
N GLY A 156 -19.22 -5.35 -7.84
CA GLY A 156 -17.96 -5.02 -8.49
C GLY A 156 -16.74 -5.43 -7.67
N CYS A 157 -16.78 -5.31 -6.34
CA CYS A 157 -15.70 -5.82 -5.48
C CYS A 157 -15.56 -7.32 -5.59
N MET A 158 -16.67 -8.05 -5.74
CA MET A 158 -16.68 -9.50 -5.85
C MET A 158 -16.20 -10.01 -7.21
N MET A 159 -16.28 -9.18 -8.25
CA MET A 159 -15.77 -9.51 -9.60
C MET A 159 -14.26 -9.34 -9.72
N GLU A 160 -13.66 -8.45 -8.94
CA GLU A 160 -12.22 -8.16 -9.01
C GLU A 160 -11.36 -9.38 -8.65
N GLY A 161 -10.33 -9.65 -9.48
CA GLY A 161 -9.43 -10.79 -9.29
C GLY A 161 -8.72 -10.79 -7.94
N ILE A 162 -8.32 -9.62 -7.43
CA ILE A 162 -7.67 -9.48 -6.13
C ILE A 162 -8.54 -9.98 -4.98
N SER A 163 -9.86 -9.86 -5.07
CA SER A 163 -10.80 -10.34 -4.04
C SER A 163 -10.71 -11.86 -3.88
N HIS A 164 -10.48 -12.61 -4.97
CA HIS A 164 -10.25 -14.06 -4.93
C HIS A 164 -8.93 -14.39 -4.21
N GLU A 165 -7.86 -13.66 -4.53
CA GLU A 165 -6.54 -13.85 -3.92
C GLU A 165 -6.61 -13.68 -2.40
N VAL A 166 -7.17 -12.54 -1.95
CA VAL A 166 -7.12 -12.17 -0.53
C VAL A 166 -8.16 -12.92 0.31
N ALA A 167 -9.35 -13.20 -0.24
CA ALA A 167 -10.37 -13.98 0.47
C ALA A 167 -9.90 -15.43 0.72
N SER A 168 -9.25 -16.05 -0.28
CA SER A 168 -8.65 -17.37 -0.13
C SER A 168 -7.58 -17.39 0.97
N LEU A 169 -6.70 -16.40 1.01
CA LEU A 169 -5.67 -16.32 2.05
C LEU A 169 -6.27 -16.04 3.44
N ALA A 170 -7.27 -15.17 3.54
CA ALA A 170 -7.94 -14.85 4.79
C ALA A 170 -8.59 -16.10 5.43
N GLY A 171 -9.23 -16.94 4.61
CA GLY A 171 -9.79 -18.23 5.07
C GLY A 171 -8.69 -19.18 5.52
N THR A 172 -7.59 -19.31 4.75
CA THR A 172 -6.43 -20.13 5.11
C THR A 172 -5.84 -19.74 6.47
N LEU A 173 -5.73 -18.44 6.73
CA LEU A 173 -5.20 -17.89 7.98
C LEU A 173 -6.24 -17.81 9.10
N ARG A 174 -7.49 -18.18 8.84
CA ARG A 174 -8.63 -18.08 9.78
C ARG A 174 -8.68 -16.72 10.47
N LEU A 175 -8.81 -15.65 9.67
CA LEU A 175 -8.90 -14.28 10.19
C LEU A 175 -10.30 -14.01 10.74
N ASN A 176 -10.63 -14.61 11.86
CA ASN A 176 -11.97 -14.68 12.43
C ASN A 176 -12.54 -13.32 12.90
N LYS A 177 -11.73 -12.30 13.05
CA LYS A 177 -12.18 -10.94 13.35
C LYS A 177 -12.39 -10.07 12.11
N LEU A 178 -12.33 -10.67 10.92
CA LEU A 178 -12.75 -10.04 9.67
C LEU A 178 -14.20 -10.42 9.38
N ILE A 179 -15.08 -9.42 9.37
CA ILE A 179 -16.50 -9.56 9.04
C ILE A 179 -16.82 -8.67 7.85
N ALA A 180 -17.18 -9.27 6.73
CA ALA A 180 -17.51 -8.59 5.50
C ALA A 180 -19.02 -8.64 5.22
N PHE A 181 -19.58 -7.51 4.78
CA PHE A 181 -20.98 -7.40 4.36
C PHE A 181 -21.00 -7.23 2.86
N TYR A 182 -21.65 -8.16 2.19
CA TYR A 182 -21.86 -8.11 0.75
C TYR A 182 -23.20 -7.46 0.44
N ASP A 183 -23.16 -6.30 -0.17
CA ASP A 183 -24.30 -5.58 -0.75
C ASP A 183 -24.73 -6.31 -2.02
N ASP A 184 -25.55 -7.34 -1.84
CA ASP A 184 -26.04 -8.22 -2.91
C ASP A 184 -27.32 -7.62 -3.50
N ASN A 185 -27.16 -6.51 -4.23
CA ASN A 185 -28.27 -5.77 -4.85
C ASN A 185 -28.46 -6.10 -6.35
N GLY A 186 -27.50 -6.82 -6.97
CA GLY A 186 -27.57 -7.27 -8.34
C GLY A 186 -27.43 -6.18 -9.41
N ILE A 187 -26.96 -4.97 -9.04
CA ILE A 187 -26.84 -3.83 -9.94
C ILE A 187 -25.39 -3.31 -9.96
N SER A 188 -24.86 -3.12 -11.15
CA SER A 188 -23.64 -2.37 -11.40
C SER A 188 -23.93 -1.12 -12.22
N ILE A 189 -22.88 -0.39 -12.63
CA ILE A 189 -23.04 0.81 -13.44
C ILE A 189 -23.61 0.53 -14.86
N ASP A 190 -23.39 -0.69 -15.36
CA ASP A 190 -23.89 -1.14 -16.67
C ASP A 190 -25.29 -1.76 -16.60
N GLY A 191 -25.90 -1.87 -15.40
CA GLY A 191 -27.22 -2.42 -15.20
C GLY A 191 -27.23 -3.71 -14.35
N GLU A 192 -28.23 -4.59 -14.61
CA GLU A 192 -28.39 -5.84 -13.90
C GLU A 192 -27.25 -6.81 -14.20
N VAL A 193 -26.54 -7.26 -13.14
CA VAL A 193 -25.29 -8.04 -13.26
C VAL A 193 -25.48 -9.47 -13.80
N HIS A 194 -26.70 -10.02 -13.81
CA HIS A 194 -26.94 -11.41 -14.18
C HIS A 194 -26.48 -11.77 -15.61
N GLY A 195 -26.26 -10.78 -16.48
CA GLY A 195 -25.75 -10.99 -17.83
C GLY A 195 -24.24 -11.27 -17.91
N TRP A 196 -23.48 -10.94 -16.84
CA TRP A 196 -22.01 -11.08 -16.83
C TRP A 196 -21.43 -11.49 -15.47
N PHE A 197 -22.25 -11.63 -14.42
CA PHE A 197 -21.83 -12.08 -13.10
C PHE A 197 -22.88 -13.04 -12.53
N THR A 198 -22.63 -14.34 -12.71
CA THR A 198 -23.53 -15.43 -12.30
C THR A 198 -22.90 -16.37 -11.28
N ASP A 199 -21.80 -15.94 -10.67
CA ASP A 199 -21.11 -16.70 -9.64
C ASP A 199 -22.03 -16.92 -8.43
N ASP A 200 -22.00 -18.13 -7.86
CA ASP A 200 -22.51 -18.35 -6.51
C ASP A 200 -21.49 -17.84 -5.50
N THR A 201 -21.45 -16.50 -5.29
CA THR A 201 -20.51 -15.84 -4.38
C THR A 201 -20.51 -16.47 -2.99
N PRO A 202 -21.65 -16.80 -2.36
CA PRO A 202 -21.68 -17.56 -1.12
C PRO A 202 -20.86 -18.86 -1.16
N LYS A 203 -21.10 -19.74 -2.14
CA LYS A 203 -20.35 -21.01 -2.26
C LYS A 203 -18.85 -20.78 -2.51
N ARG A 204 -18.52 -19.75 -3.27
CA ARG A 204 -17.13 -19.39 -3.52
C ARG A 204 -16.40 -19.05 -2.23
N PHE A 205 -17.00 -18.24 -1.34
CA PHE A 205 -16.42 -17.89 -0.05
C PHE A 205 -16.40 -19.08 0.92
N GLU A 206 -17.43 -19.95 0.91
CA GLU A 206 -17.40 -21.21 1.65
C GLU A 206 -16.21 -22.09 1.22
N ALA A 207 -15.93 -22.17 -0.10
CA ALA A 207 -14.78 -22.90 -0.62
C ALA A 207 -13.43 -22.29 -0.20
N TYR A 208 -13.38 -20.98 0.09
CA TYR A 208 -12.21 -20.33 0.65
C TYR A 208 -12.03 -20.57 2.17
N GLY A 209 -12.99 -21.23 2.84
CA GLY A 209 -12.94 -21.46 4.28
C GLY A 209 -13.53 -20.31 5.11
N TRP A 210 -14.43 -19.54 4.55
CA TRP A 210 -15.20 -18.53 5.27
C TRP A 210 -16.51 -19.12 5.82
N GLN A 211 -16.94 -18.61 6.96
CA GLN A 211 -18.35 -18.72 7.33
C GLN A 211 -19.16 -17.79 6.44
N VAL A 212 -20.30 -18.28 5.91
CA VAL A 212 -21.17 -17.48 5.06
C VAL A 212 -22.58 -17.48 5.62
N ILE A 213 -23.13 -16.29 5.86
CA ILE A 213 -24.51 -16.07 6.30
C ILE A 213 -25.28 -15.53 5.11
N ARG A 214 -26.20 -16.36 4.59
CA ARG A 214 -26.88 -16.12 3.32
C ARG A 214 -28.23 -15.43 3.50
N ASN A 215 -28.65 -14.69 2.47
CA ASN A 215 -29.99 -14.15 2.31
C ASN A 215 -30.50 -13.32 3.50
N VAL A 216 -29.64 -12.54 4.13
CA VAL A 216 -30.02 -11.58 5.16
C VAL A 216 -30.77 -10.44 4.50
N ASP A 217 -31.96 -10.09 4.97
CA ASP A 217 -32.65 -8.87 4.54
C ASP A 217 -31.85 -7.66 5.05
N GLY A 218 -31.16 -6.97 4.13
CA GLY A 218 -30.34 -5.79 4.44
C GLY A 218 -31.13 -4.57 4.89
N HIS A 219 -32.46 -4.67 4.91
CA HIS A 219 -33.38 -3.66 5.41
C HIS A 219 -34.11 -4.06 6.70
N ASP A 220 -33.86 -5.26 7.23
CA ASP A 220 -34.35 -5.75 8.51
C ASP A 220 -33.27 -5.74 9.58
N ALA A 221 -33.41 -4.85 10.57
CA ALA A 221 -32.42 -4.67 11.62
C ALA A 221 -32.24 -5.90 12.51
N ASP A 222 -33.26 -6.70 12.73
CA ASP A 222 -33.19 -7.89 13.60
C ASP A 222 -32.48 -9.04 12.89
N GLU A 223 -32.67 -9.19 11.59
CA GLU A 223 -31.89 -10.14 10.77
C GLU A 223 -30.42 -9.76 10.71
N ILE A 224 -30.12 -8.46 10.48
CA ILE A 224 -28.76 -7.94 10.45
C ILE A 224 -28.05 -8.20 11.81
N LYS A 225 -28.73 -7.90 12.93
CA LYS A 225 -28.19 -8.14 14.29
C LYS A 225 -27.90 -9.62 14.52
N THR A 226 -28.82 -10.49 14.15
CA THR A 226 -28.66 -11.95 14.28
C THR A 226 -27.46 -12.45 13.46
N ALA A 227 -27.27 -11.90 12.27
CA ALA A 227 -26.13 -12.22 11.42
C ALA A 227 -24.79 -11.76 12.05
N ILE A 228 -24.71 -10.53 12.59
CA ILE A 228 -23.50 -10.02 13.24
C ILE A 228 -23.19 -10.83 14.51
N ASP A 229 -24.20 -11.13 15.33
CA ASP A 229 -24.04 -11.94 16.55
C ASP A 229 -23.52 -13.36 16.23
N THR A 230 -23.92 -13.92 15.08
CA THR A 230 -23.44 -15.20 14.58
C THR A 230 -22.00 -15.09 14.06
N ALA A 231 -21.70 -14.04 13.28
CA ALA A 231 -20.38 -13.78 12.74
C ALA A 231 -19.32 -13.61 13.84
N ARG A 232 -19.65 -12.89 14.91
CA ARG A 232 -18.73 -12.64 16.05
C ARG A 232 -18.40 -13.87 16.89
N LYS A 233 -19.10 -14.98 16.69
CA LYS A 233 -18.84 -16.27 17.35
C LYS A 233 -18.02 -17.24 16.50
N SER A 234 -17.77 -16.87 15.24
CA SER A 234 -17.03 -17.70 14.30
C SER A 234 -15.55 -17.77 14.62
N ASP A 235 -14.94 -18.91 14.33
CA ASP A 235 -13.49 -19.09 14.30
C ASP A 235 -12.88 -18.87 12.90
N GLN A 236 -13.71 -18.46 11.93
CA GLN A 236 -13.38 -18.18 10.54
C GLN A 236 -13.77 -16.74 10.18
N PRO A 237 -13.16 -16.13 9.16
CA PRO A 237 -13.67 -14.88 8.61
C PRO A 237 -15.10 -15.09 8.13
N THR A 238 -15.95 -14.07 8.24
CA THR A 238 -17.39 -14.22 7.92
C THR A 238 -17.80 -13.28 6.80
N LEU A 239 -18.54 -13.81 5.82
CA LEU A 239 -19.26 -13.04 4.81
C LEU A 239 -20.76 -13.06 5.13
N ILE A 240 -21.35 -11.87 5.34
CA ILE A 240 -22.80 -11.69 5.49
C ILE A 240 -23.35 -11.21 4.15
N CYS A 241 -24.14 -12.02 3.47
CA CYS A 241 -24.76 -11.68 2.17
C CYS A 241 -26.09 -10.99 2.41
N CYS A 242 -26.10 -9.66 2.27
CA CYS A 242 -27.26 -8.83 2.53
C CYS A 242 -28.00 -8.51 1.22
N LYS A 243 -29.23 -8.97 1.11
CA LYS A 243 -30.11 -8.54 0.02
C LYS A 243 -30.54 -7.10 0.29
N THR A 244 -30.21 -6.22 -0.63
CA THR A 244 -30.56 -4.79 -0.55
C THR A 244 -31.18 -4.29 -1.84
N VAL A 245 -31.68 -3.06 -1.79
CA VAL A 245 -32.16 -2.33 -2.97
C VAL A 245 -31.32 -1.09 -3.16
N ILE A 246 -30.53 -1.05 -4.23
CA ILE A 246 -29.76 0.16 -4.56
C ILE A 246 -30.69 1.35 -4.70
N GLY A 247 -30.34 2.52 -4.13
CA GLY A 247 -31.19 3.70 -4.16
C GLY A 247 -32.50 3.57 -3.36
N PHE A 248 -32.51 2.72 -2.32
CA PHE A 248 -33.68 2.44 -1.50
C PHE A 248 -34.42 3.71 -1.08
N GLY A 249 -35.73 3.71 -1.34
CA GLY A 249 -36.62 4.84 -1.05
C GLY A 249 -36.83 5.80 -2.21
N SER A 250 -36.10 5.65 -3.33
CA SER A 250 -36.32 6.43 -4.56
C SER A 250 -37.42 5.77 -5.40
N PRO A 251 -38.61 6.36 -5.53
CA PRO A 251 -39.76 5.67 -6.13
C PRO A 251 -39.56 5.24 -7.58
N ASN A 252 -38.78 6.03 -8.37
CA ASN A 252 -38.62 5.78 -9.79
C ASN A 252 -37.25 5.19 -10.15
N LYS A 253 -36.23 5.33 -9.26
CA LYS A 253 -34.84 4.96 -9.57
C LYS A 253 -34.29 3.83 -8.70
N GLN A 254 -34.91 3.46 -7.58
CA GLN A 254 -34.44 2.34 -6.78
C GLN A 254 -34.41 1.03 -7.58
N GLY A 255 -33.40 0.20 -7.33
CA GLY A 255 -33.19 -1.07 -8.04
C GLY A 255 -32.69 -0.92 -9.48
N LYS A 256 -32.24 0.27 -9.88
CA LYS A 256 -31.77 0.55 -11.25
C LYS A 256 -30.39 1.20 -11.25
N GLU A 257 -29.67 1.01 -12.34
CA GLU A 257 -28.35 1.61 -12.58
C GLU A 257 -28.34 3.15 -12.58
N GLU A 258 -29.47 3.77 -12.90
CA GLU A 258 -29.61 5.24 -12.94
C GLU A 258 -29.27 5.94 -11.62
N CYS A 259 -29.45 5.26 -10.48
CA CYS A 259 -29.04 5.81 -9.17
C CYS A 259 -27.65 5.36 -8.73
N HIS A 260 -26.96 4.51 -9.50
CA HIS A 260 -25.64 4.01 -9.14
C HIS A 260 -24.61 5.14 -9.09
N GLY A 261 -24.40 5.85 -10.20
CA GLY A 261 -23.30 6.79 -10.39
C GLY A 261 -23.70 8.22 -10.80
N ALA A 262 -24.96 8.60 -10.59
CA ALA A 262 -25.46 9.92 -10.94
C ALA A 262 -26.38 10.52 -9.86
N PRO A 263 -26.49 11.86 -9.77
CA PRO A 263 -27.46 12.50 -8.90
C PRO A 263 -28.89 12.06 -9.25
N LEU A 264 -29.75 11.96 -8.24
CA LEU A 264 -31.15 11.55 -8.43
C LEU A 264 -31.95 12.59 -9.24
N GLY A 265 -31.59 13.87 -9.15
CA GLY A 265 -32.36 14.98 -9.68
C GLY A 265 -33.36 15.56 -8.65
N ALA A 266 -33.67 16.84 -8.78
CA ALA A 266 -34.47 17.57 -7.79
C ALA A 266 -35.87 16.94 -7.56
N ASP A 267 -36.56 16.57 -8.64
CA ASP A 267 -37.90 16.00 -8.57
C ASP A 267 -37.88 14.63 -7.89
N GLU A 268 -36.89 13.79 -8.23
CA GLU A 268 -36.73 12.46 -7.62
C GLU A 268 -36.33 12.56 -6.14
N ILE A 269 -35.51 13.53 -5.76
CA ILE A 269 -35.19 13.79 -4.33
C ILE A 269 -36.44 14.18 -3.56
N ALA A 270 -37.29 15.05 -4.13
CA ALA A 270 -38.55 15.43 -3.50
C ALA A 270 -39.48 14.20 -3.31
N ALA A 271 -39.60 13.37 -4.36
CA ALA A 271 -40.36 12.11 -4.30
C ALA A 271 -39.77 11.12 -3.29
N THR A 272 -38.44 11.00 -3.23
CA THR A 272 -37.73 10.17 -2.26
C THR A 272 -37.98 10.61 -0.83
N ARG A 273 -37.90 11.92 -0.54
CA ARG A 273 -38.24 12.46 0.78
C ARG A 273 -39.66 12.08 1.20
N ALA A 274 -40.63 12.27 0.29
CA ALA A 274 -42.01 11.90 0.54
C ALA A 274 -42.18 10.40 0.82
N ALA A 275 -41.53 9.54 0.03
CA ALA A 275 -41.60 8.09 0.20
C ALA A 275 -40.95 7.62 1.52
N LEU A 276 -39.87 8.26 1.95
CA LEU A 276 -39.18 7.96 3.21
C LEU A 276 -39.86 8.60 4.44
N GLY A 277 -40.85 9.47 4.24
CA GLY A 277 -41.44 10.27 5.32
C GLY A 277 -40.45 11.27 5.93
N TRP A 278 -39.52 11.78 5.16
CA TRP A 278 -38.46 12.70 5.57
C TRP A 278 -38.81 14.14 5.19
N GLU A 279 -39.43 14.87 6.11
CA GLU A 279 -39.96 16.20 5.84
C GLU A 279 -38.96 17.35 6.00
N HIS A 280 -37.69 17.02 6.38
CA HIS A 280 -36.66 18.05 6.67
C HIS A 280 -36.01 18.56 5.38
N ALA A 281 -35.56 19.81 5.41
CA ALA A 281 -34.87 20.46 4.31
C ALA A 281 -33.50 19.77 4.00
N PRO A 282 -32.88 19.99 2.82
CA PRO A 282 -31.56 19.47 2.49
C PRO A 282 -30.51 19.84 3.58
N PHE A 283 -29.74 18.85 4.00
CA PHE A 283 -28.73 18.95 5.07
C PHE A 283 -29.27 19.32 6.47
N GLU A 284 -30.56 19.26 6.66
CA GLU A 284 -31.19 19.45 7.97
C GLU A 284 -31.45 18.09 8.63
N ILE A 285 -30.78 17.84 9.74
CA ILE A 285 -30.97 16.65 10.57
C ILE A 285 -31.53 17.05 11.93
N PRO A 286 -32.64 16.45 12.38
CA PRO A 286 -33.24 16.75 13.69
C PRO A 286 -32.26 16.50 14.84
N ALA A 287 -32.29 17.38 15.84
CA ALA A 287 -31.44 17.27 17.03
C ALA A 287 -31.57 15.92 17.75
N GLN A 288 -32.79 15.35 17.77
CA GLN A 288 -33.02 14.02 18.35
C GLN A 288 -32.33 12.90 17.61
N ILE A 289 -32.16 13.00 16.26
CA ILE A 289 -31.44 12.04 15.47
C ILE A 289 -29.94 12.17 15.73
N TYR A 290 -29.39 13.37 15.80
CA TYR A 290 -28.02 13.60 16.25
C TYR A 290 -27.74 13.00 17.63
N ALA A 291 -28.64 13.22 18.60
CA ALA A 291 -28.50 12.72 19.96
C ALA A 291 -28.48 11.19 20.03
N GLU A 292 -29.19 10.51 19.11
CA GLU A 292 -29.17 9.05 19.00
C GLU A 292 -27.94 8.52 18.27
N TRP A 293 -27.34 9.30 17.38
CA TRP A 293 -26.14 8.93 16.65
C TRP A 293 -24.84 9.28 17.39
N ASP A 294 -24.83 10.28 18.25
CA ASP A 294 -23.62 10.76 18.93
C ASP A 294 -22.96 9.64 19.75
N ALA A 295 -21.78 9.21 19.29
CA ALA A 295 -21.00 8.13 19.89
C ALA A 295 -19.88 8.64 20.82
N LYS A 296 -19.75 9.95 21.06
CA LYS A 296 -18.62 10.51 21.82
C LYS A 296 -18.55 9.98 23.25
N GLU A 297 -19.68 10.00 23.97
CA GLU A 297 -19.71 9.54 25.36
C GLU A 297 -19.48 8.02 25.46
N THR A 298 -20.17 7.25 24.60
CA THR A 298 -20.01 5.79 24.54
C THR A 298 -18.58 5.41 24.15
N GLY A 299 -18.02 6.05 23.12
CA GLY A 299 -16.67 5.79 22.66
C GLY A 299 -15.61 6.15 23.71
N ALA A 300 -15.78 7.28 24.38
CA ALA A 300 -14.88 7.65 25.49
C ALA A 300 -14.94 6.65 26.65
N ALA A 301 -16.13 6.09 26.97
CA ALA A 301 -16.28 5.06 27.97
C ALA A 301 -15.62 3.74 27.57
N GLN A 302 -15.78 3.32 26.30
CA GLN A 302 -15.11 2.12 25.76
C GLN A 302 -13.58 2.25 25.81
N GLU A 303 -13.04 3.38 25.39
CA GLU A 303 -11.61 3.65 25.46
C GLU A 303 -11.11 3.72 26.93
N ALA A 304 -11.84 4.35 27.82
CA ALA A 304 -11.49 4.39 29.25
C ALA A 304 -11.42 2.99 29.87
N GLU A 305 -12.32 2.09 29.49
CA GLU A 305 -12.27 0.69 29.95
C GLU A 305 -11.06 -0.07 29.36
N TRP A 306 -10.74 0.16 28.08
CA TRP A 306 -9.51 -0.37 27.50
C TRP A 306 -8.27 0.19 28.18
N ASN A 307 -8.22 1.50 28.48
CA ASN A 307 -7.11 2.14 29.19
C ASN A 307 -6.88 1.52 30.60
N LYS A 308 -7.93 1.12 31.31
CA LYS A 308 -7.80 0.41 32.59
C LYS A 308 -7.15 -0.97 32.40
N ARG A 309 -7.59 -1.73 31.39
CA ARG A 309 -6.99 -3.02 31.04
C ARG A 309 -5.52 -2.87 30.63
N PHE A 310 -5.22 -1.85 29.84
CA PHE A 310 -3.85 -1.58 29.41
C PHE A 310 -2.95 -1.15 30.57
N ALA A 311 -3.44 -0.36 31.51
CA ALA A 311 -2.68 0.00 32.72
C ALA A 311 -2.36 -1.23 33.59
N ALA A 312 -3.29 -2.16 33.74
CA ALA A 312 -3.06 -3.43 34.43
C ALA A 312 -2.04 -4.31 33.69
N TYR A 313 -2.14 -4.36 32.35
CA TYR A 313 -1.15 -5.03 31.49
C TYR A 313 0.24 -4.41 31.63
N GLN A 314 0.34 -3.09 31.61
CA GLN A 314 1.61 -2.36 31.77
C GLN A 314 2.25 -2.63 33.14
N ALA A 315 1.46 -2.73 34.19
CA ALA A 315 1.96 -3.09 35.52
C ALA A 315 2.49 -4.54 35.58
N ALA A 316 1.83 -5.47 34.88
CA ALA A 316 2.21 -6.88 34.86
C ALA A 316 3.33 -7.21 33.84
N HIS A 317 3.37 -6.50 32.71
CA HIS A 317 4.25 -6.75 31.57
C HIS A 317 4.85 -5.46 31.01
N PRO A 318 5.66 -4.70 31.78
CA PRO A 318 6.09 -3.34 31.42
C PRO A 318 6.88 -3.28 30.11
N GLU A 319 7.73 -4.25 29.84
CA GLU A 319 8.54 -4.30 28.61
C GLU A 319 7.67 -4.54 27.36
N LEU A 320 6.71 -5.46 27.44
CA LEU A 320 5.79 -5.73 26.34
C LEU A 320 4.85 -4.54 26.08
N ALA A 321 4.39 -3.87 27.13
CA ALA A 321 3.56 -2.68 27.00
C ALA A 321 4.31 -1.53 26.32
N ALA A 322 5.57 -1.30 26.71
CA ALA A 322 6.44 -0.29 26.11
C ALA A 322 6.69 -0.60 24.62
N GLU A 323 6.98 -1.87 24.30
CA GLU A 323 7.21 -2.32 22.95
C GLU A 323 5.96 -2.17 22.07
N LEU A 324 4.77 -2.55 22.57
CA LEU A 324 3.52 -2.38 21.84
C LEU A 324 3.26 -0.89 21.53
N LEU A 325 3.42 -0.01 22.51
CA LEU A 325 3.24 1.43 22.32
C LEU A 325 4.24 2.01 21.32
N ARG A 326 5.51 1.61 21.36
CA ARG A 326 6.54 2.02 20.40
C ARG A 326 6.13 1.65 18.97
N ARG A 327 5.72 0.38 18.77
CA ARG A 327 5.30 -0.10 17.45
C ARG A 327 4.06 0.61 16.92
N LEU A 328 3.05 0.82 17.76
CA LEU A 328 1.82 1.52 17.39
C LEU A 328 2.06 2.98 17.01
N LYS A 329 3.10 3.60 17.55
CA LYS A 329 3.56 4.95 17.15
C LYS A 329 4.40 4.93 15.87
N GLY A 330 4.79 3.78 15.35
CA GLY A 330 5.67 3.64 14.20
C GLY A 330 7.12 4.05 14.47
N GLU A 331 7.51 4.17 15.74
CA GLU A 331 8.87 4.51 16.18
C GLU A 331 9.81 3.31 16.04
N LEU A 332 11.02 3.53 15.51
CA LEU A 332 12.07 2.51 15.46
C LEU A 332 12.74 2.35 16.84
N PRO A 333 13.37 1.18 17.13
CA PRO A 333 14.20 1.03 18.32
C PRO A 333 15.27 2.12 18.40
N ALA A 334 15.52 2.64 19.60
CA ALA A 334 16.40 3.80 19.81
C ALA A 334 17.85 3.59 19.30
N ASP A 335 18.32 2.34 19.30
CA ASP A 335 19.67 1.96 18.85
C ASP A 335 19.72 1.49 17.38
N PHE A 336 18.58 1.50 16.67
CA PHE A 336 18.52 1.04 15.28
C PHE A 336 19.46 1.81 14.36
N ALA A 337 19.43 3.14 14.39
CA ALA A 337 20.23 3.99 13.50
C ALA A 337 21.75 3.73 13.67
N GLU A 338 22.22 3.59 14.91
CA GLU A 338 23.62 3.28 15.23
C GLU A 338 24.02 1.89 14.71
N LYS A 339 23.22 0.88 15.02
CA LYS A 339 23.48 -0.51 14.59
C LYS A 339 23.41 -0.68 13.08
N ALA A 340 22.47 0.01 12.43
CA ALA A 340 22.37 0.00 10.98
C ALA A 340 23.57 0.68 10.30
N ALA A 341 24.05 1.80 10.84
CA ALA A 341 25.26 2.46 10.36
C ALA A 341 26.51 1.58 10.54
N ALA A 342 26.62 0.90 11.68
CA ALA A 342 27.71 -0.06 11.93
C ALA A 342 27.69 -1.22 10.93
N TYR A 343 26.51 -1.75 10.60
CA TYR A 343 26.37 -2.78 9.58
C TYR A 343 26.80 -2.29 8.20
N VAL A 344 26.41 -1.08 7.77
CA VAL A 344 26.85 -0.49 6.49
C VAL A 344 28.37 -0.39 6.43
N ALA A 345 29.02 0.09 7.51
CA ALA A 345 30.47 0.18 7.59
C ALA A 345 31.15 -1.20 7.52
N ASP A 346 30.61 -2.21 8.18
CA ASP A 346 31.11 -3.60 8.10
C ASP A 346 31.04 -4.16 6.68
N VAL A 347 29.92 -3.94 5.98
CA VAL A 347 29.73 -4.36 4.58
C VAL A 347 30.74 -3.64 3.66
N ALA A 348 30.97 -2.35 3.85
CA ALA A 348 31.94 -1.57 3.09
C ALA A 348 33.38 -2.10 3.28
N ASN A 349 33.73 -2.45 4.52
CA ASN A 349 35.05 -3.02 4.83
C ASN A 349 35.27 -4.44 4.26
N LYS A 350 34.20 -5.24 4.17
CA LYS A 350 34.31 -6.61 3.63
C LYS A 350 34.53 -6.65 2.12
N GLY A 351 33.96 -5.73 1.37
CA GLY A 351 34.17 -5.60 -0.07
C GLY A 351 33.76 -6.82 -0.88
N GLU A 352 32.62 -7.46 -0.56
CA GLU A 352 32.18 -8.71 -1.17
C GLU A 352 31.62 -8.52 -2.59
N THR A 353 32.02 -9.39 -3.51
CA THR A 353 31.39 -9.52 -4.84
C THR A 353 30.27 -10.56 -4.76
N ILE A 354 29.04 -10.12 -4.62
CA ILE A 354 27.84 -10.98 -4.48
C ILE A 354 26.66 -10.39 -5.24
N ALA A 355 25.66 -11.24 -5.52
CA ALA A 355 24.39 -10.77 -6.07
C ALA A 355 23.71 -9.79 -5.09
N SER A 356 23.15 -8.69 -5.61
CA SER A 356 22.50 -7.71 -4.70
C SER A 356 21.28 -8.29 -3.99
N ARG A 357 20.55 -9.28 -4.55
CA ARG A 357 19.55 -10.06 -3.80
C ARG A 357 20.13 -10.80 -2.59
N LYS A 358 21.40 -11.26 -2.67
CA LYS A 358 22.10 -11.89 -1.56
C LYS A 358 22.54 -10.85 -0.53
N ALA A 359 22.97 -9.68 -0.97
CA ALA A 359 23.23 -8.54 -0.10
C ALA A 359 21.96 -8.12 0.63
N SER A 360 20.81 -8.12 -0.03
CA SER A 360 19.49 -7.90 0.57
C SER A 360 19.18 -8.91 1.67
N GLN A 361 19.40 -10.22 1.43
CA GLN A 361 19.24 -11.24 2.49
C GLN A 361 20.18 -11.00 3.67
N ASN A 362 21.42 -10.58 3.41
CA ASN A 362 22.39 -10.26 4.46
C ASN A 362 21.92 -9.06 5.28
N ALA A 363 21.34 -8.03 4.66
CA ALA A 363 20.71 -6.90 5.35
C ALA A 363 19.52 -7.35 6.21
N LEU A 364 18.66 -8.22 5.70
CA LEU A 364 17.56 -8.81 6.49
C LEU A 364 18.08 -9.63 7.68
N ASN A 365 19.18 -10.39 7.53
CA ASN A 365 19.81 -11.09 8.65
C ASN A 365 20.37 -10.14 9.72
N ALA A 366 20.79 -8.93 9.33
CA ALA A 366 21.33 -7.93 10.26
C ALA A 366 20.20 -7.10 10.90
N PHE A 367 19.25 -6.64 10.14
CA PHE A 367 18.18 -5.73 10.61
C PHE A 367 16.98 -6.45 11.23
N GLY A 368 16.62 -7.64 10.72
CA GLY A 368 15.48 -8.40 11.22
C GLY A 368 15.52 -8.66 12.73
N PRO A 369 16.65 -9.08 13.33
CA PRO A 369 16.74 -9.23 14.80
C PRO A 369 16.59 -7.92 15.59
N LEU A 370 16.81 -6.76 14.95
CA LEU A 370 16.67 -5.45 15.58
C LEU A 370 15.23 -4.92 15.50
N LEU A 371 14.42 -5.47 14.59
CA LEU A 371 13.09 -4.95 14.23
C LEU A 371 12.02 -6.05 14.38
N PRO A 372 11.57 -6.34 15.60
CA PRO A 372 10.52 -7.33 15.83
C PRO A 372 9.18 -6.97 15.15
N GLU A 373 8.99 -5.73 14.73
CA GLU A 373 7.87 -5.24 13.93
C GLU A 373 8.01 -5.51 12.42
N LEU A 374 9.14 -6.03 11.95
CA LEU A 374 9.33 -6.34 10.53
C LEU A 374 8.53 -7.59 10.15
N LEU A 375 7.46 -7.41 9.38
CA LEU A 375 6.59 -8.49 8.90
C LEU A 375 6.84 -8.73 7.42
N GLY A 376 7.53 -9.82 7.11
CA GLY A 376 7.97 -10.13 5.76
C GLY A 376 7.07 -11.07 4.98
N GLY A 377 7.36 -11.22 3.70
CA GLY A 377 6.70 -12.19 2.84
C GLY A 377 7.24 -12.24 1.42
N SER A 378 6.73 -13.19 0.64
CA SER A 378 7.01 -13.31 -0.78
C SER A 378 5.82 -13.97 -1.49
N ALA A 379 5.60 -13.58 -2.75
CA ALA A 379 4.60 -14.21 -3.62
C ALA A 379 5.17 -15.50 -4.23
N ASP A 380 5.28 -16.54 -3.41
CA ASP A 380 5.79 -17.89 -3.75
C ASP A 380 7.24 -17.95 -4.31
N LEU A 381 8.02 -16.91 -4.08
CA LEU A 381 9.39 -16.78 -4.58
C LEU A 381 10.44 -16.59 -3.47
N ALA A 382 10.13 -16.99 -2.23
CA ALA A 382 11.00 -16.74 -1.07
C ALA A 382 12.44 -17.23 -1.26
N GLY A 383 12.63 -18.40 -1.88
CA GLY A 383 13.95 -18.97 -2.19
C GLY A 383 14.68 -18.22 -3.30
N SER A 384 13.98 -17.71 -4.31
CA SER A 384 14.56 -16.97 -5.43
C SER A 384 14.84 -15.51 -5.07
N ASN A 385 13.93 -14.87 -4.33
CA ASN A 385 14.07 -13.50 -3.86
C ASN A 385 15.04 -13.37 -2.67
N LEU A 386 15.38 -14.50 -2.03
CA LEU A 386 16.21 -14.56 -0.83
C LEU A 386 15.66 -13.70 0.33
N THR A 387 14.35 -13.79 0.58
CA THR A 387 13.65 -13.02 1.62
C THR A 387 13.48 -13.75 2.94
N LEU A 388 13.77 -15.06 2.96
CA LEU A 388 13.88 -15.81 4.21
C LEU A 388 15.24 -15.51 4.87
N TRP A 389 15.20 -14.98 6.07
CA TRP A 389 16.36 -14.73 6.91
C TRP A 389 16.32 -15.62 8.15
N LYS A 390 17.44 -15.71 8.90
CA LYS A 390 17.63 -16.71 9.98
C LYS A 390 16.58 -16.66 11.10
N GLY A 391 15.89 -15.53 11.29
CA GLY A 391 14.86 -15.36 12.31
C GLY A 391 13.43 -15.48 11.79
N CYS A 392 13.23 -15.86 10.53
CA CYS A 392 11.88 -16.01 9.97
C CYS A 392 11.12 -17.14 10.64
N LYS A 393 9.89 -16.82 11.07
CA LYS A 393 8.90 -17.75 11.56
C LYS A 393 7.60 -17.51 10.81
N GLY A 394 7.09 -18.55 10.15
CA GLY A 394 5.86 -18.46 9.36
C GLY A 394 4.64 -18.11 10.22
N VAL A 395 3.77 -17.24 9.71
CA VAL A 395 2.45 -16.98 10.26
C VAL A 395 1.49 -18.03 9.71
N SER A 396 0.70 -18.66 10.59
CA SER A 396 -0.32 -19.64 10.21
C SER A 396 -1.60 -19.45 11.02
N ALA A 397 -2.64 -20.19 10.67
CA ALA A 397 -3.90 -20.19 11.42
C ALA A 397 -3.72 -20.59 12.89
N ASP A 398 -2.85 -21.56 13.15
CA ASP A 398 -2.65 -22.18 14.48
C ASP A 398 -1.51 -21.50 15.25
N ASP A 399 -0.59 -20.80 14.57
CA ASP A 399 0.52 -20.05 15.19
C ASP A 399 0.69 -18.71 14.45
N ALA A 400 0.04 -17.70 14.97
CA ALA A 400 0.07 -16.36 14.42
C ALA A 400 1.19 -15.46 14.96
N ALA A 401 2.00 -15.93 15.95
CA ALA A 401 3.07 -15.12 16.54
C ALA A 401 4.32 -14.96 15.64
N GLY A 402 4.26 -15.40 14.39
CA GLY A 402 5.33 -15.32 13.41
C GLY A 402 5.58 -13.90 12.87
N ASN A 403 6.56 -13.81 11.98
CA ASN A 403 7.00 -12.56 11.33
C ASN A 403 7.18 -12.72 9.81
N TYR A 404 6.68 -13.81 9.22
CA TYR A 404 6.77 -14.07 7.79
C TYR A 404 5.48 -14.68 7.26
N VAL A 405 4.92 -14.07 6.21
CA VAL A 405 3.69 -14.50 5.54
C VAL A 405 4.03 -15.17 4.21
N PHE A 406 3.60 -16.41 4.04
CA PHE A 406 3.65 -17.10 2.76
C PHE A 406 2.42 -16.72 1.94
N TYR A 407 2.56 -15.71 1.08
CA TYR A 407 1.43 -15.18 0.31
C TYR A 407 0.95 -16.12 -0.80
N GLY A 408 1.80 -17.07 -1.26
CA GLY A 408 1.55 -17.83 -2.48
C GLY A 408 1.61 -16.92 -3.72
N VAL A 409 1.22 -17.42 -4.89
CA VAL A 409 1.22 -16.65 -6.15
C VAL A 409 0.07 -15.63 -6.14
N ARG A 410 0.28 -14.51 -5.41
CA ARG A 410 -0.71 -13.45 -5.18
C ARG A 410 -0.02 -12.10 -5.05
N GLU A 411 0.62 -11.62 -6.11
CA GLU A 411 1.40 -10.37 -6.10
C GLU A 411 0.54 -9.16 -5.76
N PHE A 412 -0.65 -9.07 -6.36
CA PHE A 412 -1.58 -7.98 -6.09
C PHE A 412 -2.16 -8.06 -4.68
N GLY A 413 -2.64 -9.24 -4.29
CA GLY A 413 -3.14 -9.49 -2.93
C GLY A 413 -2.10 -9.20 -1.87
N MET A 414 -0.85 -9.70 -2.03
CA MET A 414 0.27 -9.41 -1.14
C MET A 414 0.48 -7.91 -0.94
N SER A 415 0.60 -7.19 -2.05
CA SER A 415 0.90 -5.75 -2.02
C SER A 415 -0.21 -4.93 -1.36
N ALA A 416 -1.48 -5.26 -1.61
CA ALA A 416 -2.60 -4.59 -0.99
C ALA A 416 -2.82 -5.02 0.47
N ILE A 417 -2.54 -6.28 0.84
CA ILE A 417 -2.53 -6.73 2.24
C ILE A 417 -1.46 -5.96 3.02
N MET A 418 -0.27 -5.77 2.46
CA MET A 418 0.78 -4.96 3.09
C MET A 418 0.34 -3.52 3.34
N ASN A 419 -0.43 -2.91 2.43
CA ASN A 419 -1.05 -1.61 2.67
C ASN A 419 -1.96 -1.64 3.90
N GLY A 420 -2.80 -2.66 4.04
CA GLY A 420 -3.67 -2.83 5.20
C GLY A 420 -2.89 -3.03 6.50
N VAL A 421 -1.79 -3.79 6.47
CA VAL A 421 -0.90 -3.99 7.63
C VAL A 421 -0.25 -2.67 8.05
N ALA A 422 0.27 -1.88 7.09
CA ALA A 422 0.88 -0.59 7.37
C ALA A 422 -0.13 0.41 7.95
N LEU A 423 -1.33 0.49 7.37
CA LEU A 423 -2.43 1.35 7.83
C LEU A 423 -2.93 0.97 9.24
N HIS A 424 -2.94 -0.31 9.57
CA HIS A 424 -3.28 -0.76 10.92
C HIS A 424 -2.29 -0.26 11.97
N GLY A 425 -1.01 -0.21 11.60
CA GLY A 425 0.09 0.12 12.49
C GLY A 425 0.63 -1.09 13.28
N GLY A 426 1.77 -0.90 13.94
CA GLY A 426 2.44 -1.93 14.73
C GLY A 426 3.42 -2.81 13.94
N PHE A 427 3.47 -2.67 12.61
CA PHE A 427 4.37 -3.40 11.72
C PHE A 427 4.98 -2.52 10.63
N ILE A 428 6.14 -2.97 10.14
CA ILE A 428 6.76 -2.51 8.91
C ILE A 428 6.69 -3.69 7.92
N PRO A 429 5.73 -3.72 6.98
CA PRO A 429 5.60 -4.82 6.05
C PRO A 429 6.64 -4.75 4.94
N TYR A 430 7.22 -5.91 4.56
CA TYR A 430 7.94 -6.06 3.32
C TYR A 430 7.43 -7.28 2.54
N GLY A 431 7.40 -7.16 1.21
CA GLY A 431 6.95 -8.24 0.34
C GLY A 431 7.73 -8.30 -0.95
N ALA A 432 7.93 -9.51 -1.45
CA ALA A 432 8.83 -9.75 -2.56
C ALA A 432 8.19 -10.53 -3.71
N THR A 433 8.62 -10.18 -4.91
CA THR A 433 8.41 -10.92 -6.15
C THR A 433 9.53 -10.58 -7.14
N PHE A 434 9.52 -11.14 -8.36
CA PHE A 434 10.38 -10.64 -9.44
C PHE A 434 9.92 -9.26 -9.91
N LEU A 435 10.86 -8.44 -10.36
CA LEU A 435 10.54 -7.08 -10.80
C LEU A 435 9.47 -7.06 -11.91
N ILE A 436 9.52 -7.98 -12.85
CA ILE A 436 8.53 -8.07 -13.93
C ILE A 436 7.10 -8.31 -13.37
N PHE A 437 6.96 -9.09 -12.30
CA PHE A 437 5.66 -9.40 -11.71
C PHE A 437 5.10 -8.27 -10.83
N MET A 438 5.86 -7.19 -10.64
CA MET A 438 5.31 -5.94 -10.11
C MET A 438 4.11 -5.43 -10.95
N GLU A 439 4.06 -5.78 -12.24
CA GLU A 439 2.93 -5.43 -13.10
C GLU A 439 1.58 -5.95 -12.57
N TYR A 440 1.54 -7.17 -12.01
CA TYR A 440 0.34 -7.66 -11.33
C TYR A 440 -0.03 -6.81 -10.10
N ALA A 441 0.96 -6.29 -9.39
CA ALA A 441 0.80 -5.52 -8.16
C ALA A 441 0.72 -4.00 -8.36
N ARG A 442 0.91 -3.51 -9.59
CA ARG A 442 1.15 -2.10 -9.93
C ARG A 442 0.18 -1.13 -9.25
N ASN A 443 -1.09 -1.48 -9.22
CA ASN A 443 -2.12 -0.62 -8.63
C ASN A 443 -1.98 -0.53 -7.10
N ALA A 444 -1.69 -1.62 -6.41
CA ALA A 444 -1.47 -1.61 -4.95
C ALA A 444 -0.19 -0.85 -4.56
N VAL A 445 0.89 -0.98 -5.35
CA VAL A 445 2.13 -0.19 -5.17
C VAL A 445 1.84 1.30 -5.30
N ARG A 446 1.03 1.70 -6.30
CA ARG A 446 0.58 3.08 -6.45
C ARG A 446 -0.23 3.56 -5.24
N MET A 447 -1.11 2.70 -4.68
CA MET A 447 -1.92 3.05 -3.52
C MET A 447 -1.07 3.22 -2.25
N SER A 448 0.00 2.46 -2.06
CA SER A 448 0.96 2.70 -0.96
C SER A 448 1.53 4.12 -1.02
N ALA A 449 1.93 4.55 -2.21
CA ALA A 449 2.50 5.89 -2.44
C ALA A 449 1.46 7.00 -2.22
N LEU A 450 0.24 6.82 -2.72
CA LEU A 450 -0.87 7.75 -2.54
C LEU A 450 -1.24 7.93 -1.07
N MET A 451 -1.29 6.83 -0.31
CA MET A 451 -1.60 6.83 1.13
C MET A 451 -0.39 7.15 2.00
N LYS A 452 0.80 7.34 1.42
CA LYS A 452 2.05 7.64 2.13
C LYS A 452 2.42 6.56 3.17
N GLN A 453 2.22 5.29 2.83
CA GLN A 453 2.48 4.19 3.75
C GLN A 453 3.89 3.66 3.63
N ARG A 454 4.51 3.37 4.79
CA ARG A 454 5.81 2.66 4.87
C ARG A 454 5.60 1.20 4.49
N VAL A 455 5.73 0.88 3.21
CA VAL A 455 5.70 -0.47 2.66
C VAL A 455 6.99 -0.71 1.88
N LEU A 456 7.68 -1.80 2.16
CA LEU A 456 8.94 -2.13 1.52
C LEU A 456 8.71 -3.21 0.47
N TYR A 457 8.90 -2.86 -0.79
CA TYR A 457 8.84 -3.77 -1.91
C TYR A 457 10.23 -4.29 -2.24
N VAL A 458 10.39 -5.60 -2.27
CA VAL A 458 11.64 -6.28 -2.64
C VAL A 458 11.44 -6.93 -3.99
N PHE A 459 11.99 -6.30 -5.05
CA PHE A 459 11.88 -6.80 -6.41
C PHE A 459 13.24 -7.31 -6.88
N THR A 460 13.34 -8.60 -7.23
CA THR A 460 14.57 -9.19 -7.69
C THR A 460 14.50 -9.52 -9.18
N HIS A 461 15.64 -9.96 -9.78
CA HIS A 461 15.73 -10.26 -11.20
C HIS A 461 15.48 -8.99 -12.03
N ASP A 462 16.35 -8.00 -11.79
CA ASP A 462 16.20 -6.58 -12.10
C ASP A 462 16.32 -6.22 -13.59
N SER A 463 16.86 -7.11 -14.45
CA SER A 463 17.17 -6.80 -15.84
C SER A 463 17.33 -8.06 -16.70
N ILE A 464 17.74 -7.90 -17.94
CA ILE A 464 18.19 -9.00 -18.83
C ILE A 464 19.28 -9.87 -18.18
N GLY A 465 19.96 -9.36 -17.14
CA GLY A 465 20.96 -10.11 -16.38
C GLY A 465 20.44 -11.32 -15.63
N LEU A 466 19.11 -11.53 -15.57
CA LEU A 466 18.55 -12.77 -15.04
C LEU A 466 18.77 -13.98 -15.97
N GLY A 467 18.95 -13.73 -17.28
CA GLY A 467 19.41 -14.75 -18.23
C GLY A 467 18.30 -15.51 -18.94
N GLU A 468 18.39 -16.81 -18.91
CA GLU A 468 17.75 -17.80 -19.81
C GLU A 468 16.21 -17.82 -19.73
N ASP A 469 15.60 -17.32 -18.65
CA ASP A 469 14.13 -17.25 -18.48
C ASP A 469 13.46 -16.39 -19.57
N GLY A 470 14.22 -15.47 -20.16
CA GLY A 470 13.84 -14.75 -21.38
C GLY A 470 12.86 -13.59 -21.17
N PRO A 471 12.26 -13.09 -22.26
CA PRO A 471 11.50 -11.83 -22.29
C PRO A 471 10.32 -11.77 -21.31
N THR A 472 9.69 -12.90 -20.99
CA THR A 472 8.55 -12.95 -20.06
C THR A 472 8.95 -12.65 -18.62
N HIS A 473 10.25 -12.73 -18.30
CA HIS A 473 10.80 -12.52 -16.96
C HIS A 473 11.76 -11.34 -16.87
N GLN A 474 12.19 -10.81 -18.01
CA GLN A 474 13.15 -9.69 -18.12
C GLN A 474 12.42 -8.34 -18.11
N PRO A 475 12.52 -7.54 -17.04
CA PRO A 475 11.91 -6.22 -16.99
C PRO A 475 12.68 -5.23 -17.89
N ILE A 476 11.94 -4.38 -18.56
CA ILE A 476 12.46 -3.30 -19.42
C ILE A 476 11.90 -1.95 -18.95
N GLU A 477 10.58 -1.76 -19.00
CA GLU A 477 9.89 -0.51 -18.66
C GLU A 477 9.52 -0.38 -17.17
N GLN A 478 9.65 -1.44 -16.39
CA GLN A 478 9.19 -1.48 -15.00
C GLN A 478 9.91 -0.48 -14.10
N LEU A 479 11.23 -0.31 -14.29
CA LEU A 479 12.02 0.68 -13.55
C LEU A 479 11.55 2.10 -13.82
N ALA A 480 11.32 2.46 -15.09
CA ALA A 480 10.80 3.76 -15.46
C ALA A 480 9.41 3.99 -14.86
N SER A 481 8.52 2.98 -14.95
CA SER A 481 7.19 3.01 -14.36
C SER A 481 7.20 3.25 -12.85
N LEU A 482 8.08 2.58 -12.10
CA LEU A 482 8.23 2.78 -10.65
C LEU A 482 8.75 4.20 -10.35
N ARG A 483 9.80 4.64 -11.03
CA ARG A 483 10.41 5.98 -10.84
C ARG A 483 9.47 7.13 -11.18
N LEU A 484 8.53 6.93 -12.10
CA LEU A 484 7.49 7.92 -12.46
C LEU A 484 6.34 7.96 -11.45
N THR A 485 6.27 7.04 -10.51
CA THR A 485 5.21 7.02 -9.47
C THR A 485 5.55 8.07 -8.40
N PRO A 486 4.68 9.09 -8.20
CA PRO A 486 4.91 10.09 -7.16
C PRO A 486 5.04 9.44 -5.78
N ASN A 487 5.91 9.98 -4.94
CA ASN A 487 6.13 9.53 -3.56
C ASN A 487 6.59 8.05 -3.42
N LEU A 488 7.20 7.47 -4.44
CA LEU A 488 7.81 6.15 -4.39
C LEU A 488 9.33 6.26 -4.57
N ASP A 489 10.12 5.83 -3.59
CA ASP A 489 11.57 5.72 -3.75
C ASP A 489 11.93 4.39 -4.39
N THR A 490 12.62 4.46 -5.53
CA THR A 490 13.04 3.28 -6.28
C THR A 490 14.57 3.17 -6.24
N TRP A 491 15.06 2.24 -5.42
CA TRP A 491 16.46 1.96 -5.22
C TRP A 491 16.95 0.80 -6.09
N ARG A 492 17.94 1.00 -6.92
CA ARG A 492 18.63 -0.04 -7.70
C ARG A 492 20.12 -0.06 -7.36
N PRO A 493 20.52 -0.79 -6.31
CA PRO A 493 21.89 -0.78 -5.79
C PRO A 493 22.90 -1.46 -6.72
N ALA A 494 24.11 -0.90 -6.79
CA ALA A 494 25.22 -1.40 -7.59
C ALA A 494 26.02 -2.53 -6.90
N ASP A 495 25.95 -2.64 -5.58
CA ASP A 495 26.70 -3.62 -4.80
C ASP A 495 26.09 -3.84 -3.39
N ALA A 496 26.80 -4.58 -2.56
CA ALA A 496 26.37 -4.88 -1.20
C ALA A 496 26.27 -3.63 -0.31
N VAL A 497 27.11 -2.62 -0.51
CA VAL A 497 27.12 -1.39 0.32
C VAL A 497 25.90 -0.54 0.01
N GLU A 498 25.64 -0.27 -1.28
CA GLU A 498 24.43 0.43 -1.69
C GLU A 498 23.16 -0.33 -1.27
N SER A 499 23.17 -1.69 -1.33
CA SER A 499 22.05 -2.51 -0.86
C SER A 499 21.76 -2.34 0.63
N ALA A 500 22.80 -2.26 1.46
CA ALA A 500 22.66 -2.03 2.90
C ALA A 500 22.12 -0.63 3.21
N VAL A 501 22.60 0.41 2.49
CA VAL A 501 22.09 1.79 2.63
C VAL A 501 20.64 1.88 2.16
N ALA A 502 20.27 1.25 1.03
CA ALA A 502 18.90 1.24 0.51
C ALA A 502 17.92 0.62 1.52
N TRP A 503 18.27 -0.51 2.14
CA TRP A 503 17.46 -1.12 3.20
C TRP A 503 17.32 -0.21 4.43
N LYS A 504 18.45 0.38 4.89
CA LYS A 504 18.41 1.33 6.01
C LYS A 504 17.48 2.50 5.71
N HIS A 505 17.64 3.13 4.55
CA HIS A 505 16.79 4.25 4.12
C HIS A 505 15.32 3.85 4.05
N ALA A 506 14.99 2.71 3.43
CA ALA A 506 13.62 2.22 3.30
C ALA A 506 12.94 1.97 4.66
N ILE A 507 13.68 1.43 5.64
CA ILE A 507 13.18 1.22 7.01
C ILE A 507 12.96 2.56 7.74
N GLU A 508 13.87 3.52 7.59
CA GLU A 508 13.79 4.83 8.26
C GLU A 508 12.73 5.75 7.64
N ARG A 509 12.40 5.58 6.36
CA ARG A 509 11.40 6.38 5.67
C ARG A 509 9.99 6.04 6.17
N ALA A 510 9.30 7.01 6.80
CA ALA A 510 7.98 6.81 7.41
C ALA A 510 6.81 7.31 6.55
N ASP A 511 7.06 8.12 5.52
CA ASP A 511 6.06 8.91 4.78
C ASP A 511 5.80 8.41 3.35
N GLY A 512 6.25 7.20 3.04
CA GLY A 512 6.02 6.60 1.74
C GLY A 512 6.68 5.23 1.57
N PRO A 513 6.32 4.50 0.50
CA PRO A 513 6.89 3.21 0.18
C PRO A 513 8.26 3.33 -0.47
N SER A 514 9.04 2.25 -0.36
CA SER A 514 10.31 2.08 -1.06
C SER A 514 10.31 0.78 -1.86
N ALA A 515 10.73 0.84 -3.12
CA ALA A 515 11.00 -0.31 -3.97
C ALA A 515 12.50 -0.55 -4.03
N LEU A 516 12.92 -1.72 -3.57
CA LEU A 516 14.31 -2.16 -3.53
C LEU A 516 14.53 -3.19 -4.64
N ILE A 517 15.34 -2.83 -5.63
CA ILE A 517 15.51 -3.59 -6.88
C ILE A 517 16.85 -4.29 -6.87
N PHE A 518 16.86 -5.61 -6.98
CA PHE A 518 18.06 -6.42 -6.81
C PHE A 518 18.33 -7.37 -7.96
N SER A 519 19.63 -7.55 -8.28
CA SER A 519 20.12 -8.44 -9.32
C SER A 519 20.08 -9.92 -8.92
N ARG A 520 19.96 -10.80 -9.92
CA ARG A 520 20.22 -12.23 -9.78
C ARG A 520 21.72 -12.55 -9.83
N GLN A 521 22.45 -11.88 -10.73
CA GLN A 521 23.89 -12.06 -10.95
C GLN A 521 24.72 -11.36 -9.87
N ASN A 522 25.96 -11.81 -9.67
CA ASN A 522 26.91 -11.16 -8.79
C ASN A 522 27.34 -9.81 -9.34
N LEU A 523 27.50 -8.84 -8.43
CA LEU A 523 27.97 -7.50 -8.74
C LEU A 523 29.32 -7.26 -8.03
N PRO A 524 30.30 -6.64 -8.72
CA PRO A 524 31.60 -6.34 -8.13
C PRO A 524 31.46 -5.22 -7.10
N HIS A 525 32.17 -5.37 -5.98
CA HIS A 525 32.28 -4.30 -4.99
C HIS A 525 32.92 -3.04 -5.61
N GLN A 526 32.34 -1.89 -5.32
CA GLN A 526 32.89 -0.59 -5.69
C GLN A 526 33.54 0.04 -4.46
N ALA A 527 34.86 0.28 -4.55
CA ALA A 527 35.61 0.91 -3.46
C ALA A 527 35.17 2.38 -3.26
N ARG A 528 34.89 2.73 -2.01
CA ARG A 528 34.44 4.08 -1.59
C ARG A 528 35.16 4.50 -0.32
N ASP A 529 35.38 5.79 -0.18
CA ASP A 529 35.73 6.36 1.11
C ASP A 529 34.50 6.56 2.02
N VAL A 530 34.73 6.99 3.25
CA VAL A 530 33.65 7.17 4.26
C VAL A 530 32.62 8.22 3.82
N ALA A 531 33.06 9.28 3.14
CA ALA A 531 32.19 10.34 2.68
C ALA A 531 31.29 9.84 1.54
N GLN A 532 31.86 9.11 0.59
CA GLN A 532 31.11 8.48 -0.51
C GLN A 532 30.08 7.46 0.00
N VAL A 533 30.41 6.66 1.02
CA VAL A 533 29.46 5.75 1.66
C VAL A 533 28.27 6.52 2.27
N ALA A 534 28.54 7.67 2.90
CA ALA A 534 27.49 8.53 3.44
C ALA A 534 26.62 9.16 2.33
N ASP A 535 27.23 9.55 1.21
CA ASP A 535 26.54 10.17 0.08
C ASP A 535 25.62 9.21 -0.70
N ILE A 536 25.77 7.88 -0.56
CA ILE A 536 24.82 6.90 -1.12
C ILE A 536 23.38 7.24 -0.68
N ALA A 537 23.19 7.63 0.58
CA ALA A 537 21.89 7.97 1.14
C ALA A 537 21.23 9.19 0.47
N ARG A 538 21.97 9.95 -0.34
CA ARG A 538 21.50 11.11 -1.11
C ARG A 538 20.91 10.70 -2.49
N GLY A 539 20.97 9.41 -2.83
CA GLY A 539 20.33 8.84 -4.02
C GLY A 539 21.12 8.93 -5.32
N GLY A 540 22.13 9.78 -5.38
CA GLY A 540 23.07 9.91 -6.49
C GLY A 540 24.34 10.61 -6.01
N TYR A 541 25.52 10.10 -6.37
CA TYR A 541 26.79 10.61 -5.87
C TYR A 541 27.96 10.32 -6.83
N VAL A 542 29.05 11.07 -6.68
CA VAL A 542 30.27 10.88 -7.45
C VAL A 542 31.04 9.67 -6.91
N LEU A 543 31.10 8.59 -7.69
CA LEU A 543 31.82 7.37 -7.35
C LEU A 543 33.30 7.43 -7.78
N LYS A 544 33.58 7.94 -8.98
CA LYS A 544 34.92 8.21 -9.50
C LYS A 544 34.98 9.62 -10.03
N ASP A 545 36.12 10.30 -9.85
CA ASP A 545 36.29 11.67 -10.34
C ASP A 545 37.69 11.89 -10.96
N CYS A 546 37.82 12.94 -11.74
CA CYS A 546 39.08 13.39 -12.32
C CYS A 546 39.63 14.61 -11.61
N ALA A 547 40.87 14.97 -11.88
CA ALA A 547 41.45 16.24 -11.43
C ALA A 547 40.90 17.41 -12.28
N GLY A 548 40.20 18.36 -11.60
CA GLY A 548 39.57 19.53 -12.24
C GLY A 548 38.14 19.21 -12.78
N GLU A 549 37.73 19.95 -13.78
CA GLU A 549 36.39 19.76 -14.38
C GLU A 549 36.38 18.55 -15.33
N PRO A 550 35.39 17.64 -15.22
CA PRO A 550 35.25 16.53 -16.15
C PRO A 550 34.81 17.03 -17.53
N GLU A 551 35.28 16.41 -18.58
CA GLU A 551 34.78 16.59 -19.95
C GLU A 551 33.68 15.62 -20.31
N LEU A 552 33.56 14.52 -19.54
CA LEU A 552 32.53 13.48 -19.73
C LEU A 552 32.01 12.98 -18.39
N ILE A 553 30.71 12.78 -18.27
CA ILE A 553 30.09 12.15 -17.09
C ILE A 553 29.41 10.83 -17.54
N LEU A 554 29.81 9.74 -16.92
CA LEU A 554 29.14 8.44 -17.03
C LEU A 554 28.17 8.27 -15.85
N ILE A 555 26.88 8.16 -16.12
CA ILE A 555 25.82 7.97 -15.12
C ILE A 555 25.39 6.51 -15.21
N ALA A 556 25.48 5.78 -14.11
CA ALA A 556 25.03 4.38 -14.09
C ALA A 556 24.32 4.02 -12.80
N THR A 557 23.58 2.92 -12.81
CA THR A 557 22.86 2.39 -11.65
C THR A 557 22.84 0.86 -11.69
N GLY A 558 22.72 0.24 -10.52
CA GLY A 558 22.63 -1.23 -10.44
C GLY A 558 23.86 -1.93 -11.05
N SER A 559 23.61 -2.98 -11.78
CA SER A 559 24.63 -3.83 -12.38
C SER A 559 25.55 -3.09 -13.38
N GLU A 560 25.12 -2.00 -13.96
CA GLU A 560 25.87 -1.29 -14.99
C GLU A 560 26.93 -0.32 -14.43
N VAL A 561 26.92 -0.05 -13.11
CA VAL A 561 27.95 0.78 -12.46
C VAL A 561 29.34 0.19 -12.62
N GLY A 562 29.47 -1.14 -12.53
CA GLY A 562 30.76 -1.83 -12.78
C GLY A 562 31.29 -1.60 -14.18
N LEU A 563 30.42 -1.55 -15.19
CA LEU A 563 30.80 -1.26 -16.58
C LEU A 563 31.24 0.20 -16.75
N ALA A 564 30.51 1.14 -16.13
CA ALA A 564 30.91 2.56 -16.14
C ALA A 564 32.27 2.80 -15.49
N VAL A 565 32.61 2.09 -14.40
CA VAL A 565 33.93 2.17 -13.75
C VAL A 565 35.03 1.60 -14.66
N GLN A 566 34.79 0.48 -15.36
CA GLN A 566 35.76 -0.06 -16.32
C GLN A 566 36.03 0.93 -17.47
N ALA A 567 34.99 1.59 -17.98
CA ALA A 567 35.12 2.62 -19.00
C ALA A 567 35.88 3.84 -18.48
N TYR A 568 35.61 4.28 -17.25
CA TYR A 568 36.37 5.35 -16.58
C TYR A 568 37.87 5.03 -16.51
N ASP A 569 38.22 3.81 -16.10
CA ASP A 569 39.62 3.41 -15.99
C ASP A 569 40.35 3.50 -17.36
N LYS A 570 39.71 3.00 -18.43
CA LYS A 570 40.26 3.03 -19.79
C LYS A 570 40.38 4.44 -20.36
N LEU A 571 39.37 5.25 -20.23
CA LEU A 571 39.35 6.64 -20.70
C LEU A 571 40.40 7.50 -19.93
N SER A 572 40.53 7.25 -18.62
CA SER A 572 41.55 7.91 -17.80
C SER A 572 42.97 7.51 -18.18
N GLU A 573 43.22 6.24 -18.53
CA GLU A 573 44.51 5.77 -19.09
C GLU A 573 44.86 6.50 -20.41
N GLN A 574 43.86 6.90 -21.19
CA GLN A 574 43.99 7.69 -22.41
C GLN A 574 44.16 9.23 -22.15
N GLY A 575 44.11 9.66 -20.87
CA GLY A 575 44.24 11.04 -20.48
C GLY A 575 42.93 11.86 -20.50
N ARG A 576 41.77 11.19 -20.68
CA ARG A 576 40.46 11.82 -20.63
C ARG A 576 40.04 12.17 -19.20
N LYS A 577 39.33 13.27 -19.03
CA LYS A 577 38.80 13.74 -17.75
C LYS A 577 37.37 13.24 -17.58
N VAL A 578 37.18 12.10 -16.94
CA VAL A 578 35.91 11.44 -16.81
C VAL A 578 35.43 11.41 -15.36
N ARG A 579 34.15 11.55 -15.13
CA ARG A 579 33.48 11.33 -13.85
C ARG A 579 32.53 10.16 -13.97
N VAL A 580 32.43 9.30 -12.93
CA VAL A 580 31.38 8.31 -12.79
C VAL A 580 30.45 8.71 -11.66
N VAL A 581 29.17 8.78 -11.96
CA VAL A 581 28.07 8.99 -11.01
C VAL A 581 27.30 7.69 -10.84
N SER A 582 27.27 7.15 -9.62
CA SER A 582 26.30 6.12 -9.26
C SER A 582 24.99 6.78 -8.85
N MET A 583 23.87 6.31 -9.44
CA MET A 583 22.55 6.88 -9.24
C MET A 583 21.57 5.81 -8.71
N PRO A 584 21.76 5.29 -7.47
CA PRO A 584 20.95 4.22 -6.94
C PRO A 584 19.47 4.57 -6.74
N CYS A 585 19.13 5.86 -6.53
CA CYS A 585 17.74 6.30 -6.33
C CYS A 585 17.52 7.73 -6.83
N THR A 586 16.94 7.86 -8.01
CA THR A 586 16.71 9.16 -8.64
C THR A 586 15.73 10.06 -7.86
N SER A 587 14.69 9.50 -7.22
CA SER A 587 13.73 10.30 -6.44
C SER A 587 14.36 10.95 -5.22
N VAL A 588 15.27 10.26 -4.53
CA VAL A 588 16.01 10.81 -3.39
C VAL A 588 17.03 11.84 -3.84
N TYR A 589 17.70 11.61 -4.98
CA TYR A 589 18.62 12.59 -5.58
C TYR A 589 17.89 13.91 -5.94
N GLU A 590 16.71 13.82 -6.53
CA GLU A 590 15.93 15.00 -6.89
C GLU A 590 15.48 15.85 -5.70
N GLN A 591 15.39 15.26 -4.52
CA GLN A 591 15.06 15.97 -3.28
C GLN A 591 16.24 16.74 -2.68
N GLN A 592 17.46 16.53 -3.18
CA GLN A 592 18.65 17.24 -2.71
C GLN A 592 18.61 18.71 -3.13
N ASP A 593 19.33 19.55 -2.38
CA ASP A 593 19.49 20.95 -2.74
C ASP A 593 20.24 21.11 -4.07
N GLU A 594 20.07 22.26 -4.70
CA GLU A 594 20.63 22.53 -6.02
C GLU A 594 22.16 22.53 -6.01
N SER A 595 22.78 22.97 -4.92
CA SER A 595 24.24 22.97 -4.76
C SER A 595 24.82 21.56 -4.82
N TYR A 596 24.15 20.61 -4.13
CA TYR A 596 24.57 19.22 -4.19
C TYR A 596 24.35 18.62 -5.58
N LYS A 597 23.18 18.85 -6.19
CA LYS A 597 22.91 18.34 -7.54
C LYS A 597 23.93 18.85 -8.55
N GLN A 598 24.32 20.12 -8.48
CA GLN A 598 25.37 20.71 -9.32
C GLN A 598 26.76 20.13 -9.01
N SER A 599 27.05 19.77 -7.77
CA SER A 599 28.33 19.12 -7.45
C SER A 599 28.46 17.73 -8.06
N VAL A 600 27.34 17.02 -8.24
CA VAL A 600 27.29 15.66 -8.82
C VAL A 600 27.19 15.73 -10.34
N LEU A 601 26.26 16.50 -10.88
CA LEU A 601 25.96 16.67 -12.31
C LEU A 601 26.01 18.15 -12.71
N PRO A 602 27.22 18.76 -12.79
CA PRO A 602 27.35 20.16 -13.15
C PRO A 602 26.75 20.46 -14.53
N VAL A 603 25.96 21.53 -14.62
CA VAL A 603 25.21 21.86 -15.84
C VAL A 603 26.13 22.21 -17.01
N GLU A 604 27.34 22.68 -16.71
CA GLU A 604 28.35 23.05 -17.71
C GLU A 604 28.89 21.84 -18.48
N VAL A 605 28.77 20.63 -17.94
CA VAL A 605 29.21 19.39 -18.60
C VAL A 605 28.04 18.75 -19.34
N GLY A 606 27.93 19.06 -20.63
CA GLY A 606 26.88 18.53 -21.52
C GLY A 606 27.14 17.09 -22.01
N ALA A 607 28.42 16.71 -22.14
CA ALA A 607 28.75 15.35 -22.56
C ALA A 607 28.45 14.35 -21.43
N ARG A 608 27.32 13.67 -21.52
CA ARG A 608 26.82 12.72 -20.52
C ARG A 608 26.36 11.44 -21.19
N ILE A 609 26.71 10.30 -20.60
CA ILE A 609 26.24 8.98 -21.03
C ILE A 609 25.55 8.31 -19.84
N ALA A 610 24.31 7.89 -20.01
CA ALA A 610 23.62 7.03 -19.06
C ALA A 610 23.72 5.55 -19.49
N ILE A 611 23.94 4.66 -18.54
CA ILE A 611 24.10 3.25 -18.78
C ILE A 611 23.18 2.47 -17.83
N GLU A 612 22.12 1.86 -18.36
CA GLU A 612 21.19 1.04 -17.58
C GLU A 612 20.51 -0.01 -18.47
N ALA A 613 20.54 -1.28 -18.05
CA ALA A 613 19.81 -2.37 -18.70
C ALA A 613 18.30 -2.31 -18.39
N ALA A 614 17.67 -1.20 -18.79
CA ALA A 614 16.26 -0.89 -18.72
C ALA A 614 15.90 0.10 -19.83
N HIS A 615 14.61 0.49 -19.93
CA HIS A 615 14.17 1.38 -21.00
C HIS A 615 14.96 2.70 -21.02
N ALA A 616 15.53 3.01 -22.20
CA ALA A 616 16.46 4.12 -22.38
C ALA A 616 15.87 5.49 -22.05
N ASP A 617 14.63 5.75 -22.47
CA ASP A 617 14.01 7.09 -22.48
C ASP A 617 13.95 7.79 -21.12
N TYR A 618 13.97 7.02 -20.01
CA TYR A 618 13.94 7.61 -18.67
C TYR A 618 15.12 8.56 -18.41
N TRP A 619 16.27 8.29 -19.04
CA TRP A 619 17.53 8.98 -18.74
C TRP A 619 17.70 10.33 -19.46
N TYR A 620 16.84 10.68 -20.43
CA TYR A 620 16.93 11.99 -21.11
C TYR A 620 16.88 13.18 -20.16
N LYS A 621 16.20 13.06 -19.04
CA LYS A 621 16.19 14.10 -17.99
C LYS A 621 17.58 14.43 -17.46
N TYR A 622 18.50 13.46 -17.43
CA TYR A 622 19.82 13.57 -16.82
C TYR A 622 20.92 13.81 -17.85
N VAL A 623 20.78 13.26 -19.04
CA VAL A 623 21.78 13.40 -20.10
C VAL A 623 21.48 14.55 -21.07
N GLY A 624 20.26 15.05 -21.11
CA GLY A 624 19.83 16.04 -22.12
C GLY A 624 19.62 15.41 -23.50
N LEU A 625 19.30 16.23 -24.50
CA LEU A 625 19.05 15.77 -25.87
C LEU A 625 20.37 15.48 -26.63
N ASP A 626 21.44 16.11 -26.24
CA ASP A 626 22.78 15.94 -26.85
C ASP A 626 23.57 14.78 -26.24
N GLY A 627 23.18 14.32 -25.04
CA GLY A 627 23.79 13.13 -24.39
C GLY A 627 23.44 11.83 -25.07
N ARG A 628 24.04 10.75 -24.59
CA ARG A 628 23.84 9.40 -25.11
C ARG A 628 23.31 8.46 -24.03
N ILE A 629 22.57 7.45 -24.43
CA ILE A 629 22.02 6.44 -23.50
C ILE A 629 22.32 5.06 -24.05
N ILE A 630 22.99 4.25 -23.26
CA ILE A 630 23.17 2.82 -23.49
C ILE A 630 22.09 2.11 -22.64
N GLY A 631 20.99 1.74 -23.28
CA GLY A 631 19.78 1.21 -22.64
C GLY A 631 19.01 0.30 -23.58
N MET A 632 17.89 -0.23 -23.09
CA MET A 632 17.01 -1.11 -23.85
C MET A 632 15.97 -0.29 -24.63
N THR A 633 15.72 -0.69 -25.87
CA THR A 633 14.67 -0.17 -26.74
C THR A 633 13.74 -1.26 -27.28
N SER A 634 13.98 -2.49 -26.87
CA SER A 634 13.19 -3.68 -27.23
C SER A 634 13.07 -4.61 -26.03
N PHE A 635 12.22 -5.62 -26.15
CA PHE A 635 12.22 -6.72 -25.18
C PHE A 635 13.56 -7.48 -25.21
N GLY A 636 13.84 -8.22 -24.12
CA GLY A 636 15.02 -9.07 -24.04
C GLY A 636 14.89 -10.37 -24.86
N GLU A 637 15.84 -11.27 -24.66
CA GLU A 637 15.93 -12.55 -25.35
C GLU A 637 16.29 -13.67 -24.38
N SER A 638 16.04 -14.93 -24.77
CA SER A 638 16.39 -16.10 -23.97
C SER A 638 17.80 -16.57 -24.28
N ALA A 639 18.75 -16.22 -23.42
CA ALA A 639 20.16 -16.63 -23.53
C ALA A 639 20.87 -16.48 -22.17
N PRO A 640 22.09 -17.03 -22.00
CA PRO A 640 22.92 -16.70 -20.84
C PRO A 640 23.20 -15.21 -20.71
N ALA A 641 23.18 -14.68 -19.49
CA ALA A 641 23.33 -13.26 -19.22
C ALA A 641 24.51 -12.57 -19.92
N PRO A 642 25.75 -13.13 -19.96
CA PRO A 642 26.84 -12.49 -20.68
C PRO A 642 26.57 -12.27 -22.17
N ALA A 643 25.94 -13.26 -22.84
CA ALA A 643 25.57 -13.14 -24.25
C ALA A 643 24.51 -12.08 -24.49
N LEU A 644 23.55 -11.90 -23.53
CA LEU A 644 22.54 -10.85 -23.59
C LEU A 644 23.15 -9.46 -23.43
N PHE A 645 24.03 -9.26 -22.46
CA PHE A 645 24.73 -7.99 -22.30
C PHE A 645 25.55 -7.62 -23.54
N GLU A 646 26.25 -8.59 -24.13
CA GLU A 646 26.97 -8.39 -25.40
C GLU A 646 26.01 -8.06 -26.55
N HIS A 647 24.94 -8.83 -26.74
CA HIS A 647 23.96 -8.65 -27.80
C HIS A 647 23.29 -7.27 -27.76
N PHE A 648 22.93 -6.78 -26.57
CA PHE A 648 22.27 -5.48 -26.39
C PHE A 648 23.26 -4.32 -26.21
N GLY A 649 24.56 -4.53 -26.40
CA GLY A 649 25.57 -3.48 -26.40
C GLY A 649 26.01 -2.97 -25.03
N PHE A 650 25.76 -3.70 -23.95
CA PHE A 650 26.30 -3.37 -22.63
C PHE A 650 27.72 -3.93 -22.49
N THR A 651 28.63 -3.42 -23.34
CA THR A 651 30.02 -3.84 -23.40
C THR A 651 30.96 -2.65 -23.22
N LEU A 652 32.17 -2.91 -22.73
CA LEU A 652 33.17 -1.87 -22.56
C LEU A 652 33.48 -1.17 -23.89
N ASP A 653 33.68 -1.95 -24.98
CA ASP A 653 33.99 -1.42 -26.31
C ASP A 653 32.92 -0.47 -26.82
N ASN A 654 31.62 -0.79 -26.59
CA ASN A 654 30.53 0.09 -26.99
C ASN A 654 30.49 1.37 -26.16
N VAL A 655 30.72 1.29 -24.83
CA VAL A 655 30.79 2.48 -23.98
C VAL A 655 31.92 3.41 -24.41
N LEU A 656 33.10 2.85 -24.74
CA LEU A 656 34.23 3.62 -25.23
C LEU A 656 33.95 4.28 -26.58
N ALA A 657 33.36 3.54 -27.53
CA ALA A 657 33.00 4.07 -28.85
C ALA A 657 31.99 5.24 -28.75
N VAL A 658 30.94 5.08 -27.92
CA VAL A 658 29.94 6.12 -27.69
C VAL A 658 30.57 7.34 -27.00
N ALA A 659 31.53 7.13 -26.10
CA ALA A 659 32.26 8.22 -25.42
C ALA A 659 33.14 9.00 -26.40
N GLU A 660 33.86 8.30 -27.27
CA GLU A 660 34.70 8.91 -28.31
C GLU A 660 33.86 9.73 -29.28
N GLU A 661 32.76 9.17 -29.80
CA GLU A 661 31.83 9.90 -30.68
C GLU A 661 31.31 11.18 -30.00
N LEU A 662 30.84 11.09 -28.76
CA LEU A 662 30.28 12.24 -28.03
C LEU A 662 31.32 13.34 -27.71
N LEU A 663 32.60 12.99 -27.59
CA LEU A 663 33.69 13.93 -27.32
C LEU A 663 34.31 14.54 -28.59
N GLU A 664 33.99 13.99 -29.78
CA GLU A 664 34.43 14.53 -31.08
C GLU A 664 33.38 15.49 -31.67
N ASP A 665 32.09 15.35 -31.30
CA ASP A 665 30.99 16.26 -31.68
C ASP A 665 31.07 17.60 -30.93
#